data_2832b1d13ffb3bc8a74fa062e4871e19
#
_entry.id   2832b1d13ffb3bc8a74fa062e4871e19
#
_cell.length_a   1.000
_cell.length_b   1.000
_cell.length_c   1.000
_cell.angle_alpha   90.00
_cell.angle_beta   90.00
_cell.angle_gamma   90.00
#
_symmetry.space_group_name_H-M   'P 1'
#
loop_
_entity.id
_entity.type
_entity.pdbx_description
1 polymer ?
#
loop_
_entity_poly.entity_id
_entity_poly.type
_entity_poly.pdbx_seq_one_letter_code
_entity_poly.pdbx_strand_id
1 'polypeptide(L)'
;MSRGVVAILLVSLLVIPLTGSIAEGHSHDDHSNDFQIINSGETTDIPLQKSIPWGDSIPWWETTMLDADRDGVHDSLADETGIVNIGISYSRDVRESDIDSLSLMGININLELPSVDSLLIGGIHVDKIEEISNLDGVVMIERYGSVVFYGDIQTPSVKAKNSSEYSLGAWDLGVSGNGMNIALVDTGVDNEHPGLSDKFVAGYDAVCYVHTDPTCLLSNPLREDDGSFDPDDANQHGTACMGMASATGIEADGSQSEFYGAAPNATLVDIRIGTDVGAGPFENYLLEQEFYESAMNGLQWVIDHRDDEWPGVSEEFYGIDIISLSWGITSHENGGSDGSDMHSRILDEAMIAGIIVSVAAGNDGPNNDGLSGMGSSDLSVTVGATDDQNTVAREDDTIADYSSRGPRKDNGDGNPLNELKPEISAPGSNIVQAEGCVTSGGCSNLINDASENSYTGRGSGTSYATPSVSGVMALVWEANENLTTMQLKEILKQTAERRGEPSLPDVDPYWNRDFGFGMVDAYAATLLAIHLKETGTTELVDPGIQNHLLSFNETDNVKLVGHSWSTSGSVESVNFRIDGGDWIEANFNSSIIEVGPITPFEWYVEVDSNKFSSGTHTLEVVAFSSSQQSLPIVVQFESTGESTSAYDFSSMIYILIAIISITWLSIFLSIKLGYVEKFSALIPKLKPENNSPMDAEIIE
;
A
#
# COMPACT_ATOMS: atom_id res chain seq x y z
N MET A 1 -45.70 40.04 36.40
CA MET A 1 -45.64 39.37 35.10
C MET A 1 -46.22 38.00 35.23
N SER A 2 -47.32 37.70 34.54
CA SER A 2 -48.10 36.47 34.72
C SER A 2 -47.35 35.25 34.07
N ARG A 3 -47.50 34.11 34.71
CA ARG A 3 -46.90 32.82 34.25
C ARG A 3 -47.19 32.47 32.80
N GLY A 4 -48.14 33.13 32.16
CA GLY A 4 -48.49 32.90 30.73
C GLY A 4 -47.48 33.53 29.73
N VAL A 5 -46.83 34.63 30.07
CA VAL A 5 -45.86 35.29 29.19
C VAL A 5 -44.55 34.51 29.14
N VAL A 6 -44.18 33.84 30.23
CA VAL A 6 -42.99 33.01 30.31
C VAL A 6 -43.18 31.71 29.47
N ALA A 7 -44.38 31.16 29.44
CA ALA A 7 -44.70 29.97 28.65
C ALA A 7 -44.66 30.25 27.12
N ILE A 8 -45.12 31.44 26.70
CA ILE A 8 -45.06 31.84 25.28
C ILE A 8 -43.61 32.12 24.83
N LEU A 9 -42.80 32.69 25.70
CA LEU A 9 -41.37 32.96 25.45
C LEU A 9 -40.55 31.63 25.43
N LEU A 10 -40.92 30.66 26.29
CA LEU A 10 -40.27 29.35 26.30
C LEU A 10 -40.61 28.49 25.05
N VAL A 11 -41.85 28.59 24.56
CA VAL A 11 -42.27 27.89 23.31
C VAL A 11 -41.62 28.56 22.10
N SER A 12 -41.42 29.89 22.10
CA SER A 12 -40.74 30.59 21.02
C SER A 12 -39.21 30.33 21.02
N LEU A 13 -38.61 30.04 22.17
CA LEU A 13 -37.20 29.69 22.29
C LEU A 13 -36.90 28.22 21.92
N LEU A 14 -37.93 27.34 22.01
CA LEU A 14 -37.78 25.94 21.63
C LEU A 14 -38.01 25.66 20.11
N VAL A 15 -38.56 26.64 19.39
CA VAL A 15 -38.83 26.50 17.94
C VAL A 15 -37.72 27.12 17.08
N ILE A 16 -36.89 27.98 17.63
CA ILE A 16 -35.83 28.70 16.90
C ILE A 16 -34.59 27.84 16.58
N PRO A 17 -34.24 26.74 17.29
CA PRO A 17 -33.09 25.92 16.89
C PRO A 17 -33.38 24.89 15.81
N LEU A 18 -34.61 24.74 15.28
CA LEU A 18 -34.96 23.79 14.25
C LEU A 18 -34.87 24.33 12.81
N THR A 19 -34.45 25.60 12.66
CA THR A 19 -34.04 26.14 11.36
C THR A 19 -32.52 26.28 11.32
N GLY A 20 -31.81 25.25 11.75
CA GLY A 20 -30.43 25.06 11.39
C GLY A 20 -30.35 24.92 9.87
N SER A 21 -29.56 25.75 9.26
CA SER A 21 -29.27 25.76 7.84
C SER A 21 -29.21 24.32 7.29
N ILE A 22 -30.09 24.04 6.35
CA ILE A 22 -29.83 23.02 5.37
C ILE A 22 -28.59 23.57 4.63
N ALA A 23 -27.42 23.10 4.97
CA ALA A 23 -26.32 23.16 4.05
C ALA A 23 -26.83 22.41 2.82
N GLU A 24 -26.95 23.08 1.71
CA GLU A 24 -27.04 22.42 0.42
C GLU A 24 -25.74 21.62 0.35
N GLY A 25 -25.84 20.31 0.66
CA GLY A 25 -24.84 19.37 0.32
C GLY A 25 -24.74 19.42 -1.20
N HIS A 26 -23.58 19.78 -1.70
CA HIS A 26 -23.25 19.44 -3.07
C HIS A 26 -23.60 17.96 -3.22
N SER A 27 -24.48 17.64 -4.14
CA SER A 27 -24.65 16.29 -4.62
C SER A 27 -23.35 15.94 -5.31
N HIS A 28 -22.42 15.32 -4.59
CA HIS A 28 -21.49 14.45 -5.26
C HIS A 28 -22.37 13.37 -5.87
N ASP A 29 -22.35 13.31 -7.20
CA ASP A 29 -22.89 12.18 -7.92
C ASP A 29 -22.29 10.94 -7.28
N ASP A 30 -23.19 10.10 -6.77
CA ASP A 30 -22.92 8.76 -6.31
C ASP A 30 -22.21 8.00 -7.43
N HIS A 31 -20.88 8.07 -7.47
CA HIS A 31 -20.13 6.93 -7.93
C HIS A 31 -20.33 5.90 -6.84
N SER A 32 -21.38 5.09 -6.97
CA SER A 32 -21.47 3.83 -6.31
C SER A 32 -20.23 3.04 -6.71
N ASN A 33 -19.19 3.17 -5.90
CA ASN A 33 -18.15 2.17 -5.89
C ASN A 33 -18.85 0.91 -5.40
N ASP A 34 -19.37 0.15 -6.35
CA ASP A 34 -19.62 -1.26 -6.14
C ASP A 34 -18.25 -1.86 -5.83
N PHE A 35 -17.90 -1.92 -4.54
CA PHE A 35 -16.82 -2.76 -4.09
C PHE A 35 -17.26 -4.18 -4.36
N GLN A 36 -16.96 -4.66 -5.54
CA GLN A 36 -17.01 -6.07 -5.82
C GLN A 36 -15.92 -6.68 -4.95
N ILE A 37 -16.29 -7.65 -4.13
CA ILE A 37 -15.33 -8.60 -3.59
C ILE A 37 -14.62 -9.13 -4.83
N ILE A 38 -13.36 -8.72 -5.01
CA ILE A 38 -12.55 -9.26 -6.10
C ILE A 38 -12.25 -10.67 -5.64
N ASN A 39 -13.05 -11.63 -6.09
CA ASN A 39 -12.71 -13.03 -6.04
C ASN A 39 -11.46 -13.20 -6.91
N SER A 40 -10.29 -13.19 -6.30
CA SER A 40 -9.02 -13.38 -6.98
C SER A 40 -8.87 -14.78 -7.59
N GLY A 41 -9.80 -15.69 -7.33
CA GLY A 41 -9.86 -17.01 -7.95
C GLY A 41 -10.48 -17.04 -9.34
N GLU A 42 -11.18 -16.01 -9.76
CA GLU A 42 -11.51 -15.80 -11.16
C GLU A 42 -10.61 -14.66 -11.64
N THR A 43 -9.54 -15.01 -12.34
CA THR A 43 -9.11 -14.13 -13.41
C THR A 43 -10.35 -13.95 -14.26
N THR A 44 -11.15 -12.93 -13.98
CA THR A 44 -11.96 -12.36 -15.02
C THR A 44 -10.89 -11.96 -16.04
N ASP A 45 -10.73 -12.81 -17.09
CA ASP A 45 -10.33 -12.28 -18.36
C ASP A 45 -11.23 -11.07 -18.55
N ILE A 46 -10.74 -9.90 -18.15
CA ILE A 46 -11.26 -8.67 -18.71
C ILE A 46 -11.06 -8.94 -20.18
N PRO A 47 -12.14 -9.18 -20.95
CA PRO A 47 -11.92 -9.57 -22.33
C PRO A 47 -11.07 -8.43 -22.85
N LEU A 48 -9.81 -8.74 -23.19
CA LEU A 48 -8.97 -7.83 -23.96
C LEU A 48 -9.92 -7.33 -25.00
N GLN A 49 -10.29 -6.08 -24.88
CA GLN A 49 -11.35 -5.51 -25.71
C GLN A 49 -10.91 -5.84 -27.10
N LYS A 50 -11.52 -6.88 -27.69
CA LYS A 50 -11.18 -7.31 -29.04
C LYS A 50 -11.25 -6.03 -29.80
N SER A 51 -10.13 -5.60 -30.38
CA SER A 51 -10.12 -4.43 -31.23
C SER A 51 -11.25 -4.67 -32.21
N ILE A 52 -12.38 -4.03 -31.94
CA ILE A 52 -13.50 -4.03 -32.87
C ILE A 52 -12.88 -3.40 -34.11
N PRO A 53 -12.88 -4.07 -35.27
CA PRO A 53 -12.42 -3.43 -36.49
C PRO A 53 -13.35 -2.26 -36.69
N TRP A 54 -12.90 -1.08 -36.32
CA TRP A 54 -13.61 0.17 -36.51
C TRP A 54 -13.73 0.39 -38.00
N GLY A 55 -14.95 0.28 -38.51
CA GLY A 55 -15.26 1.02 -39.72
C GLY A 55 -15.13 2.50 -39.42
N ASP A 56 -14.74 3.31 -40.36
CA ASP A 56 -14.39 4.74 -40.29
C ASP A 56 -14.32 5.25 -38.84
N SER A 57 -13.12 5.26 -38.27
CA SER A 57 -12.88 5.48 -36.86
C SER A 57 -13.49 6.79 -36.40
N ILE A 58 -14.42 6.74 -35.45
CA ILE A 58 -14.86 7.94 -34.74
C ILE A 58 -13.60 8.56 -34.11
N PRO A 59 -13.33 9.85 -34.33
CA PRO A 59 -12.18 10.50 -33.72
C PRO A 59 -12.17 10.35 -32.21
N TRP A 60 -11.00 10.13 -31.62
CA TRP A 60 -10.84 9.86 -30.18
C TRP A 60 -11.44 10.97 -29.29
N TRP A 61 -11.37 12.22 -29.74
CA TRP A 61 -11.94 13.38 -29.03
C TRP A 61 -13.47 13.39 -29.01
N GLU A 62 -14.14 12.64 -29.89
CA GLU A 62 -15.59 12.48 -29.86
C GLU A 62 -16.05 11.35 -28.94
N THR A 63 -15.13 10.49 -28.52
CA THR A 63 -15.43 9.31 -27.69
C THR A 63 -14.80 9.37 -26.30
N THR A 64 -13.82 10.24 -26.08
CA THR A 64 -13.13 10.37 -24.80
C THR A 64 -14.10 10.72 -23.66
N MET A 65 -13.84 10.21 -22.48
CA MET A 65 -14.54 10.56 -21.24
C MET A 65 -13.89 11.74 -20.50
N LEU A 66 -12.77 12.26 -20.99
CA LEU A 66 -12.03 13.36 -20.38
C LEU A 66 -12.71 14.73 -20.56
N ASP A 67 -13.65 14.81 -21.49
CA ASP A 67 -14.45 15.97 -21.82
C ASP A 67 -15.92 15.51 -21.91
N ALA A 68 -16.60 15.55 -20.77
CA ALA A 68 -17.96 15.00 -20.64
C ALA A 68 -19.02 15.88 -21.28
N ASP A 69 -18.82 17.20 -21.31
CA ASP A 69 -19.77 18.17 -21.90
C ASP A 69 -19.46 18.51 -23.35
N ARG A 70 -18.35 17.94 -23.90
CA ARG A 70 -17.96 18.06 -25.32
C ARG A 70 -17.66 19.49 -25.79
N ASP A 71 -17.07 20.27 -24.90
CA ASP A 71 -16.67 21.67 -25.24
C ASP A 71 -15.22 21.77 -25.77
N GLY A 72 -14.50 20.62 -25.83
CA GLY A 72 -13.10 20.54 -26.25
C GLY A 72 -12.12 20.94 -25.18
N VAL A 73 -12.55 20.98 -23.92
CA VAL A 73 -11.71 21.25 -22.76
C VAL A 73 -11.85 20.11 -21.76
N HIS A 74 -10.74 19.58 -21.32
CA HIS A 74 -10.73 18.51 -20.32
C HIS A 74 -11.39 18.98 -19.02
N ASP A 75 -12.30 18.19 -18.45
CA ASP A 75 -13.09 18.52 -17.25
C ASP A 75 -12.24 18.94 -16.06
N SER A 76 -10.98 18.44 -15.93
CA SER A 76 -10.06 18.85 -14.87
C SER A 76 -9.68 20.33 -14.88
N LEU A 77 -9.97 21.06 -15.97
CA LEU A 77 -9.72 22.49 -16.08
C LEU A 77 -10.92 23.35 -15.62
N ALA A 78 -12.08 22.76 -15.39
CA ALA A 78 -13.32 23.48 -15.09
C ALA A 78 -13.25 24.30 -13.78
N ASP A 79 -12.56 23.79 -12.77
CA ASP A 79 -12.43 24.45 -11.46
C ASP A 79 -11.06 25.15 -11.26
N GLU A 80 -10.22 25.16 -12.29
CA GLU A 80 -8.90 25.76 -12.20
C GLU A 80 -8.96 27.28 -12.21
N THR A 81 -8.05 27.89 -11.46
CA THR A 81 -7.96 29.35 -11.33
C THR A 81 -6.52 29.84 -11.46
N GLY A 82 -6.33 30.98 -12.08
CA GLY A 82 -5.01 31.59 -12.19
C GLY A 82 -4.20 31.08 -13.39
N ILE A 83 -2.94 30.70 -13.18
CA ILE A 83 -2.01 30.30 -14.23
C ILE A 83 -1.91 28.79 -14.29
N VAL A 84 -2.05 28.21 -15.48
CA VAL A 84 -1.98 26.77 -15.73
C VAL A 84 -1.05 26.47 -16.90
N ASN A 85 -0.58 25.22 -16.96
CA ASN A 85 0.12 24.64 -18.09
C ASN A 85 -0.86 23.75 -18.85
N ILE A 86 -0.94 23.89 -20.16
CA ILE A 86 -1.89 23.16 -20.98
C ILE A 86 -1.24 22.48 -22.20
N GLY A 87 -1.81 21.33 -22.57
CA GLY A 87 -1.62 20.71 -23.87
C GLY A 87 -2.78 21.09 -24.80
N ILE A 88 -2.50 21.35 -26.04
CA ILE A 88 -3.50 21.64 -27.09
C ILE A 88 -3.36 20.57 -28.15
N SER A 89 -4.40 19.77 -28.36
CA SER A 89 -4.46 18.76 -29.41
C SER A 89 -5.28 19.25 -30.61
N TYR A 90 -4.79 18.94 -31.79
CA TYR A 90 -5.42 19.31 -33.03
C TYR A 90 -6.02 18.09 -33.77
N SER A 91 -7.06 18.30 -34.53
CA SER A 91 -7.69 17.26 -35.37
C SER A 91 -6.87 16.89 -36.61
N ARG A 92 -5.69 17.47 -36.76
CA ARG A 92 -4.81 17.40 -37.93
C ARG A 92 -3.41 17.81 -37.54
N ASP A 93 -2.42 17.53 -38.40
CA ASP A 93 -1.06 18.02 -38.22
C ASP A 93 -1.03 19.50 -37.83
N VAL A 94 -0.23 19.85 -36.84
CA VAL A 94 0.00 21.24 -36.43
C VAL A 94 0.66 22.03 -37.58
N ARG A 95 0.13 23.20 -37.87
CA ARG A 95 0.62 24.05 -38.93
C ARG A 95 1.35 25.28 -38.37
N GLU A 96 2.24 25.86 -39.19
CA GLU A 96 2.90 27.11 -38.85
C GLU A 96 1.89 28.26 -38.56
N SER A 97 0.72 28.25 -39.23
CA SER A 97 -0.37 29.19 -38.95
C SER A 97 -1.01 29.04 -37.57
N ASP A 98 -0.99 27.87 -36.99
CA ASP A 98 -1.52 27.60 -35.65
C ASP A 98 -0.55 28.18 -34.62
N ILE A 99 0.75 27.96 -34.82
CA ILE A 99 1.84 28.55 -34.03
C ILE A 99 1.79 30.09 -34.08
N ASP A 100 1.62 30.67 -35.29
CA ASP A 100 1.47 32.10 -35.49
C ASP A 100 0.24 32.66 -34.74
N SER A 101 -0.86 31.94 -34.74
CA SER A 101 -2.08 32.34 -34.05
C SER A 101 -1.90 32.43 -32.55
N LEU A 102 -1.26 31.45 -31.95
CA LEU A 102 -0.92 31.44 -30.52
C LEU A 102 0.09 32.56 -30.18
N SER A 103 1.10 32.75 -31.02
CA SER A 103 2.07 33.82 -30.86
C SER A 103 1.43 35.22 -30.92
N LEU A 104 0.43 35.43 -31.78
CA LEU A 104 -0.33 36.70 -31.83
C LEU A 104 -1.16 36.93 -30.54
N MET A 105 -1.56 35.88 -29.85
CA MET A 105 -2.20 35.94 -28.54
C MET A 105 -1.22 36.18 -27.39
N GLY A 106 0.09 36.25 -27.68
CA GLY A 106 1.15 36.41 -26.72
C GLY A 106 1.47 35.12 -25.96
N ILE A 107 1.17 33.97 -26.54
CA ILE A 107 1.37 32.66 -25.97
C ILE A 107 2.65 32.05 -26.53
N ASN A 108 3.52 31.57 -25.67
CA ASN A 108 4.76 30.88 -26.03
C ASN A 108 4.57 29.36 -25.99
N ILE A 109 4.99 28.70 -27.05
CA ILE A 109 4.96 27.25 -27.16
C ILE A 109 6.26 26.70 -26.52
N ASN A 110 6.11 25.78 -25.58
CA ASN A 110 7.23 25.13 -24.91
C ASN A 110 7.75 23.93 -25.68
N LEU A 111 6.83 23.15 -26.30
CA LEU A 111 7.19 21.93 -27.00
C LEU A 111 6.13 21.62 -28.07
N GLU A 112 6.60 21.12 -29.23
CA GLU A 112 5.76 20.55 -30.27
C GLU A 112 5.84 19.01 -30.21
N LEU A 113 4.68 18.35 -30.32
CA LEU A 113 4.53 16.89 -30.28
C LEU A 113 3.88 16.42 -31.60
N PRO A 114 4.64 16.32 -32.70
CA PRO A 114 4.09 16.00 -34.02
C PRO A 114 3.43 14.62 -34.11
N SER A 115 3.89 13.66 -33.30
CA SER A 115 3.35 12.28 -33.29
C SER A 115 1.91 12.20 -32.77
N VAL A 116 1.45 13.22 -32.06
CA VAL A 116 0.10 13.30 -31.46
C VAL A 116 -0.61 14.61 -31.81
N ASP A 117 -0.11 15.31 -32.80
CA ASP A 117 -0.67 16.58 -33.32
C ASP A 117 -0.94 17.60 -32.21
N SER A 118 0.00 17.78 -31.30
CA SER A 118 -0.21 18.56 -30.07
C SER A 118 0.90 19.56 -29.79
N LEU A 119 0.56 20.58 -28.99
CA LEU A 119 1.48 21.61 -28.50
C LEU A 119 1.41 21.69 -26.98
N LEU A 120 2.55 21.82 -26.30
CA LEU A 120 2.62 22.11 -24.88
C LEU A 120 2.90 23.60 -24.65
N ILE A 121 2.10 24.20 -23.78
CA ILE A 121 2.14 25.63 -23.46
C ILE A 121 2.17 25.82 -21.96
N GLY A 122 3.15 26.57 -21.47
CA GLY A 122 3.30 26.86 -20.04
C GLY A 122 2.86 28.27 -19.66
N GLY A 123 2.33 28.39 -18.45
CA GLY A 123 2.12 29.68 -17.80
C GLY A 123 1.04 30.57 -18.41
N ILE A 124 -0.08 30.01 -18.88
CA ILE A 124 -1.22 30.79 -19.36
C ILE A 124 -2.26 31.01 -18.25
N HIS A 125 -2.99 32.13 -18.34
CA HIS A 125 -4.13 32.35 -17.46
C HIS A 125 -5.36 31.58 -17.96
N VAL A 126 -6.12 30.96 -17.07
CA VAL A 126 -7.30 30.13 -17.40
C VAL A 126 -8.32 30.86 -18.28
N ASP A 127 -8.46 32.19 -18.15
CA ASP A 127 -9.34 33.01 -18.97
C ASP A 127 -9.01 32.94 -20.50
N LYS A 128 -7.84 32.40 -20.86
CA LYS A 128 -7.43 32.22 -22.24
C LYS A 128 -7.91 30.90 -22.86
N ILE A 129 -8.35 29.97 -22.06
CA ILE A 129 -8.70 28.61 -22.50
C ILE A 129 -9.84 28.67 -23.53
N GLU A 130 -10.90 29.44 -23.26
CA GLU A 130 -12.03 29.61 -24.17
C GLU A 130 -11.61 30.26 -25.51
N GLU A 131 -10.64 31.17 -25.48
CA GLU A 131 -10.12 31.79 -26.71
C GLU A 131 -9.32 30.78 -27.54
N ILE A 132 -8.56 29.90 -26.88
CA ILE A 132 -7.74 28.87 -27.53
C ILE A 132 -8.61 27.73 -28.06
N SER A 133 -9.64 27.28 -27.34
CA SER A 133 -10.53 26.21 -27.77
C SER A 133 -11.29 26.56 -29.04
N ASN A 134 -11.48 27.83 -29.32
CA ASN A 134 -12.12 28.31 -30.52
C ASN A 134 -11.18 28.45 -31.72
N LEU A 135 -9.89 28.13 -31.63
CA LEU A 135 -8.97 28.15 -32.76
C LEU A 135 -9.25 27.00 -33.74
N ASP A 136 -8.96 27.25 -35.03
CA ASP A 136 -9.21 26.25 -36.08
C ASP A 136 -8.39 24.97 -35.86
N GLY A 137 -9.08 23.86 -35.79
CA GLY A 137 -8.49 22.53 -35.67
C GLY A 137 -8.21 22.08 -34.22
N VAL A 138 -8.36 22.93 -33.22
CA VAL A 138 -8.25 22.52 -31.79
C VAL A 138 -9.43 21.61 -31.46
N VAL A 139 -9.13 20.48 -30.85
CA VAL A 139 -10.13 19.44 -30.47
C VAL A 139 -10.10 19.08 -28.99
N MET A 140 -8.99 19.36 -28.33
CA MET A 140 -8.86 19.13 -26.88
C MET A 140 -7.84 20.09 -26.29
N ILE A 141 -8.17 20.65 -25.15
CA ILE A 141 -7.24 21.34 -24.26
C ILE A 141 -7.21 20.58 -22.95
N GLU A 142 -6.05 20.11 -22.56
CA GLU A 142 -5.86 19.37 -21.31
C GLU A 142 -4.81 20.04 -20.44
N ARG A 143 -4.89 19.82 -19.13
CA ARG A 143 -3.86 20.27 -18.20
C ARG A 143 -2.70 19.30 -18.22
N TYR A 144 -1.47 19.81 -18.30
CA TYR A 144 -0.33 19.03 -17.90
C TYR A 144 0.26 19.59 -16.59
N GLY A 145 0.51 18.69 -15.64
CA GLY A 145 1.07 19.03 -14.33
C GLY A 145 2.55 18.71 -14.26
N SER A 146 3.09 18.85 -13.05
CA SER A 146 4.41 18.32 -12.71
C SER A 146 4.41 16.80 -12.86
N VAL A 147 5.48 16.27 -13.45
CA VAL A 147 5.72 14.83 -13.43
C VAL A 147 5.94 14.43 -11.98
N VAL A 148 5.07 13.57 -11.47
CA VAL A 148 5.25 12.97 -10.15
C VAL A 148 6.07 11.71 -10.36
N PHE A 149 7.23 11.65 -9.71
CA PHE A 149 8.02 10.43 -9.66
C PHE A 149 7.45 9.58 -8.52
N TYR A 150 6.86 8.45 -8.88
CA TYR A 150 6.20 7.52 -7.95
C TYR A 150 7.21 6.49 -7.44
N GLY A 151 8.01 6.81 -6.46
CA GLY A 151 8.95 5.88 -5.86
C GLY A 151 9.08 6.02 -4.35
N ASP A 152 8.44 7.04 -3.83
CA ASP A 152 8.28 7.37 -2.42
C ASP A 152 7.17 6.58 -1.72
N ILE A 153 6.41 5.76 -2.48
CA ILE A 153 5.17 5.10 -2.05
C ILE A 153 5.46 3.78 -1.34
N GLN A 154 6.45 3.04 -1.79
CA GLN A 154 6.74 1.69 -1.33
C GLN A 154 6.93 1.59 0.19
N THR A 155 7.74 2.44 0.82
CA THR A 155 7.99 2.40 2.26
C THR A 155 6.74 2.75 3.09
N PRO A 156 5.93 3.77 2.73
CA PRO A 156 4.61 3.96 3.32
C PRO A 156 3.61 2.84 2.99
N SER A 157 3.66 2.26 1.79
CA SER A 157 2.76 1.18 1.38
C SER A 157 2.99 -0.11 2.18
N VAL A 158 4.24 -0.47 2.50
CA VAL A 158 4.51 -1.58 3.44
C VAL A 158 4.29 -1.20 4.91
N LYS A 159 3.86 0.04 5.19
CA LYS A 159 3.63 0.62 6.53
C LYS A 159 4.87 0.59 7.43
N ALA A 160 6.06 0.68 6.85
CA ALA A 160 7.27 0.96 7.60
C ALA A 160 7.30 2.43 8.07
N LYS A 161 6.96 3.36 7.18
CA LYS A 161 6.83 4.81 7.44
C LYS A 161 5.36 5.21 7.45
N ASN A 162 5.00 6.16 8.31
CA ASN A 162 3.66 6.75 8.30
C ASN A 162 3.40 7.61 7.05
N SER A 163 2.14 7.83 6.73
CA SER A 163 1.70 8.61 5.58
C SER A 163 0.37 9.33 5.84
N SER A 164 -0.15 10.01 4.84
CA SER A 164 -1.51 10.57 4.91
C SER A 164 -2.58 9.47 4.94
N GLU A 165 -2.31 8.32 4.33
CA GLU A 165 -3.21 7.16 4.29
C GLU A 165 -3.12 6.35 5.58
N TYR A 166 -1.90 6.04 6.01
CA TYR A 166 -1.63 5.29 7.24
C TYR A 166 -0.95 6.21 8.25
N SER A 167 -1.69 6.61 9.28
CA SER A 167 -1.22 7.57 10.28
C SER A 167 -0.09 7.05 11.18
N LEU A 168 0.15 5.73 11.18
CA LEU A 168 1.21 5.06 11.93
C LEU A 168 1.95 4.08 11.03
N GLY A 169 3.27 4.07 11.16
CA GLY A 169 4.17 3.08 10.57
C GLY A 169 5.05 2.43 11.65
N ALA A 170 5.83 1.42 11.28
CA ALA A 170 6.72 0.73 12.22
C ALA A 170 7.73 1.70 12.86
N TRP A 171 8.20 2.70 12.14
CA TRP A 171 9.13 3.70 12.68
C TRP A 171 8.55 4.51 13.85
N ASP A 172 7.22 4.71 13.90
CA ASP A 172 6.55 5.37 15.03
C ASP A 172 6.59 4.51 16.30
N LEU A 173 6.90 3.21 16.19
CA LEU A 173 7.13 2.32 17.32
C LEU A 173 8.58 2.37 17.85
N GLY A 174 9.44 3.17 17.20
CA GLY A 174 10.82 3.42 17.63
C GLY A 174 11.85 2.46 17.07
N VAL A 175 11.54 1.74 16.00
CA VAL A 175 12.46 0.86 15.26
C VAL A 175 12.84 1.46 13.91
N SER A 176 14.01 1.06 13.41
CA SER A 176 14.57 1.58 12.15
C SER A 176 15.51 0.59 11.45
N GLY A 177 15.67 -0.61 12.00
CA GLY A 177 16.62 -1.64 11.58
C GLY A 177 17.98 -1.55 12.26
N ASN A 178 18.09 -0.74 13.33
CA ASN A 178 19.38 -0.55 14.02
C ASN A 178 19.88 -1.85 14.64
N GLY A 179 21.18 -2.16 14.44
CA GLY A 179 21.80 -3.38 14.93
C GLY A 179 21.51 -4.63 14.10
N MET A 180 20.82 -4.49 12.94
CA MET A 180 20.51 -5.61 12.04
C MET A 180 21.39 -5.55 10.79
N ASN A 181 22.06 -6.66 10.48
CA ASN A 181 22.91 -6.82 9.31
C ASN A 181 22.18 -7.60 8.20
N ILE A 182 22.03 -6.99 7.05
CA ILE A 182 21.43 -7.60 5.86
C ILE A 182 22.54 -8.05 4.91
N ALA A 183 22.73 -9.36 4.78
CA ALA A 183 23.55 -9.91 3.71
C ALA A 183 22.78 -9.83 2.39
N LEU A 184 23.16 -8.88 1.55
CA LEU A 184 22.64 -8.77 0.20
C LEU A 184 23.48 -9.66 -0.71
N VAL A 185 22.91 -10.81 -1.10
CA VAL A 185 23.57 -11.78 -1.97
C VAL A 185 23.13 -11.49 -3.40
N ASP A 186 23.89 -10.63 -4.09
CA ASP A 186 23.49 -10.02 -5.38
C ASP A 186 24.71 -9.66 -6.25
N THR A 187 24.63 -8.63 -7.08
CA THR A 187 25.69 -8.16 -7.97
C THR A 187 26.71 -7.26 -7.30
N GLY A 188 26.66 -7.09 -5.99
CA GLY A 188 27.40 -6.10 -5.21
C GLY A 188 26.56 -4.86 -4.92
N VAL A 189 27.09 -3.94 -4.13
CA VAL A 189 26.42 -2.69 -3.77
C VAL A 189 27.41 -1.53 -3.86
N ASP A 190 27.05 -0.49 -4.60
CA ASP A 190 27.77 0.78 -4.60
C ASP A 190 27.39 1.59 -3.35
N ASN A 191 27.99 1.25 -2.22
CA ASN A 191 27.68 1.86 -0.93
C ASN A 191 28.20 3.30 -0.77
N GLU A 192 28.93 3.84 -1.74
CA GLU A 192 29.23 5.27 -1.85
C GLU A 192 28.00 6.10 -2.22
N HIS A 193 26.91 5.48 -2.72
CA HIS A 193 25.66 6.17 -2.96
C HIS A 193 25.21 6.91 -1.69
N PRO A 194 24.85 8.22 -1.75
CA PRO A 194 24.57 9.03 -0.57
C PRO A 194 23.56 8.42 0.41
N GLY A 195 22.55 7.74 -0.14
CA GLY A 195 21.54 7.05 0.65
C GLY A 195 21.97 5.72 1.26
N LEU A 196 23.13 5.19 0.85
CA LEU A 196 23.71 3.93 1.34
C LEU A 196 25.05 4.14 2.04
N SER A 197 25.51 5.39 2.13
CA SER A 197 26.76 5.72 2.80
C SER A 197 26.74 5.27 4.27
N ASP A 198 27.89 4.81 4.75
CA ASP A 198 28.07 4.29 6.12
C ASP A 198 27.26 3.00 6.44
N LYS A 199 26.76 2.27 5.41
CA LYS A 199 26.03 1.02 5.60
C LYS A 199 26.93 -0.22 5.65
N PHE A 200 28.04 -0.19 4.94
CA PHE A 200 28.93 -1.32 4.79
C PHE A 200 29.56 -1.73 6.13
N VAL A 201 29.45 -2.99 6.48
CA VAL A 201 30.10 -3.58 7.66
C VAL A 201 31.01 -4.74 7.30
N ALA A 202 30.67 -5.53 6.30
CA ALA A 202 31.50 -6.61 5.78
C ALA A 202 31.15 -6.90 4.31
N GLY A 203 32.04 -7.60 3.60
CA GLY A 203 31.77 -8.01 2.23
C GLY A 203 32.63 -9.18 1.75
N TYR A 204 32.15 -9.84 0.71
CA TYR A 204 32.80 -10.98 0.09
C TYR A 204 32.51 -11.06 -1.41
N ASP A 205 33.58 -11.28 -2.20
CA ASP A 205 33.46 -11.44 -3.64
C ASP A 205 33.54 -12.92 -4.04
N ALA A 206 32.38 -13.60 -4.05
CA ALA A 206 32.30 -15.00 -4.41
C ALA A 206 32.74 -15.29 -5.86
N VAL A 207 32.56 -14.33 -6.77
CA VAL A 207 33.02 -14.45 -8.18
C VAL A 207 34.52 -14.59 -8.25
N CYS A 208 35.24 -13.80 -7.46
CA CYS A 208 36.70 -13.86 -7.41
C CYS A 208 37.21 -15.23 -6.96
N TYR A 209 36.64 -15.79 -5.95
CA TYR A 209 37.10 -17.05 -5.38
C TYR A 209 36.81 -18.26 -6.25
N VAL A 210 35.67 -18.26 -6.92
CA VAL A 210 35.26 -19.39 -7.77
C VAL A 210 35.87 -19.32 -9.17
N HIS A 211 35.87 -18.16 -9.80
CA HIS A 211 36.15 -18.04 -11.23
C HIS A 211 37.46 -17.31 -11.60
N THR A 212 38.24 -16.92 -10.62
CA THR A 212 39.51 -16.23 -10.87
C THR A 212 39.34 -14.98 -11.76
N ASP A 213 38.39 -14.14 -11.41
CA ASP A 213 38.10 -12.87 -12.09
C ASP A 213 39.44 -12.12 -12.34
N PRO A 214 39.72 -11.67 -13.55
CA PRO A 214 40.95 -10.88 -13.82
C PRO A 214 41.11 -9.65 -12.96
N THR A 215 40.02 -9.05 -12.47
CA THR A 215 40.08 -7.93 -11.55
C THR A 215 40.60 -8.35 -10.18
N CYS A 216 40.32 -9.57 -9.73
CA CYS A 216 40.84 -10.14 -8.50
C CYS A 216 42.37 -10.34 -8.57
N LEU A 217 42.89 -10.73 -9.74
CA LEU A 217 44.31 -10.95 -9.98
C LEU A 217 45.11 -9.63 -10.00
N LEU A 218 44.47 -8.51 -10.25
CA LEU A 218 45.06 -7.19 -10.30
C LEU A 218 44.97 -6.41 -8.99
N SER A 219 44.14 -6.89 -8.05
CA SER A 219 44.00 -6.27 -6.72
C SER A 219 45.27 -6.50 -5.87
N ASN A 220 45.71 -5.46 -5.20
CA ASN A 220 46.79 -5.55 -4.22
C ASN A 220 46.46 -4.59 -3.05
N PRO A 221 46.12 -5.08 -1.87
CA PRO A 221 46.24 -6.47 -1.44
C PRO A 221 45.24 -7.41 -2.11
N LEU A 222 45.54 -8.71 -2.04
CA LEU A 222 44.56 -9.74 -2.43
C LEU A 222 43.26 -9.54 -1.63
N ARG A 223 42.12 -9.77 -2.27
CA ARG A 223 40.85 -9.79 -1.59
C ARG A 223 40.86 -10.90 -0.54
N GLU A 224 40.62 -10.53 0.68
CA GLU A 224 40.60 -11.48 1.79
C GLU A 224 39.19 -11.94 2.03
N ASP A 225 38.99 -13.14 2.60
CA ASP A 225 37.71 -13.75 2.89
C ASP A 225 37.25 -13.48 4.34
N ASP A 226 37.87 -12.49 4.97
CA ASP A 226 37.63 -12.09 6.37
C ASP A 226 36.56 -11.02 6.54
N GLY A 227 35.80 -10.72 5.49
CA GLY A 227 34.74 -9.69 5.47
C GLY A 227 35.25 -8.27 5.25
N SER A 228 36.57 -8.05 5.16
CA SER A 228 37.14 -6.69 5.01
C SER A 228 37.07 -6.11 3.59
N PHE A 229 36.67 -6.92 2.61
CA PHE A 229 36.65 -6.52 1.21
C PHE A 229 35.27 -5.97 0.83
N ASP A 230 35.24 -4.78 0.23
CA ASP A 230 34.06 -4.16 -0.34
C ASP A 230 34.03 -4.44 -1.85
N PRO A 231 33.10 -5.29 -2.34
CA PRO A 231 33.13 -5.75 -3.72
C PRO A 231 32.60 -4.78 -4.76
N ASP A 232 31.90 -3.73 -4.39
CA ASP A 232 31.16 -2.80 -5.25
C ASP A 232 30.16 -3.48 -6.21
N ASP A 233 29.24 -2.70 -6.79
CA ASP A 233 28.25 -3.20 -7.74
C ASP A 233 28.76 -3.15 -9.17
N ALA A 234 28.73 -4.27 -9.84
CA ALA A 234 29.12 -4.38 -11.25
C ALA A 234 27.94 -4.36 -12.22
N ASN A 235 26.71 -4.16 -11.72
CA ASN A 235 25.50 -4.19 -12.53
C ASN A 235 24.57 -2.99 -12.27
N GLN A 236 24.18 -2.69 -11.12
CA GLN A 236 23.12 -1.78 -10.67
C GLN A 236 22.07 -2.50 -9.80
N HIS A 237 21.87 -3.81 -10.00
CA HIS A 237 20.75 -4.53 -9.41
C HIS A 237 20.90 -4.61 -7.89
N GLY A 238 22.07 -4.96 -7.37
CA GLY A 238 22.30 -5.04 -5.93
C GLY A 238 22.17 -3.70 -5.22
N THR A 239 22.69 -2.61 -5.82
CA THR A 239 22.55 -1.25 -5.28
C THR A 239 21.07 -0.86 -5.18
N ALA A 240 20.28 -1.12 -6.22
CA ALA A 240 18.84 -0.89 -6.20
C ALA A 240 18.14 -1.72 -5.11
N CYS A 241 18.48 -2.99 -4.99
CA CYS A 241 17.91 -3.88 -3.96
C CYS A 241 18.24 -3.41 -2.54
N MET A 242 19.50 -3.05 -2.26
CA MET A 242 19.87 -2.52 -0.95
C MET A 242 19.18 -1.19 -0.65
N GLY A 243 18.96 -0.37 -1.67
CA GLY A 243 18.16 0.85 -1.56
C GLY A 243 16.74 0.58 -1.03
N MET A 244 16.11 -0.48 -1.52
CA MET A 244 14.76 -0.89 -1.07
C MET A 244 14.75 -1.37 0.39
N ALA A 245 15.81 -2.02 0.82
CA ALA A 245 15.93 -2.52 2.19
C ALA A 245 16.25 -1.39 3.18
N SER A 246 17.25 -0.53 2.87
CA SER A 246 17.83 0.32 3.91
C SER A 246 18.30 1.72 3.47
N ALA A 247 17.89 2.25 2.30
CA ALA A 247 18.26 3.61 1.94
C ALA A 247 17.76 4.65 2.94
N THR A 248 18.57 5.69 3.14
CA THR A 248 18.26 6.81 4.06
C THR A 248 17.53 7.97 3.38
N GLY A 249 17.32 7.92 2.07
CA GLY A 249 16.71 9.00 1.30
C GLY A 249 17.61 10.20 1.07
N ILE A 250 18.89 10.12 1.42
CA ILE A 250 19.85 11.23 1.19
C ILE A 250 20.24 11.27 -0.28
N GLU A 251 20.11 12.44 -0.89
CA GLU A 251 20.48 12.71 -2.28
C GLU A 251 21.94 13.19 -2.39
N ALA A 252 22.50 13.18 -3.61
CA ALA A 252 23.86 13.61 -3.87
C ALA A 252 24.18 15.06 -3.45
N ASP A 253 23.19 15.94 -3.42
CA ASP A 253 23.35 17.32 -2.94
C ASP A 253 23.20 17.46 -1.41
N GLY A 254 23.01 16.36 -0.71
CA GLY A 254 22.78 16.29 0.73
C GLY A 254 21.36 16.63 1.16
N SER A 255 20.44 16.84 0.23
CA SER A 255 19.02 17.01 0.55
C SER A 255 18.39 15.68 0.93
N GLN A 256 17.23 15.76 1.60
CA GLN A 256 16.46 14.60 2.00
C GLN A 256 15.31 14.41 1.02
N SER A 257 15.22 13.23 0.42
CA SER A 257 14.11 12.81 -0.41
C SER A 257 13.15 11.87 0.36
N GLU A 258 12.12 11.41 -0.32
CA GLU A 258 11.17 10.41 0.22
C GLU A 258 11.54 8.97 -0.16
N PHE A 259 12.70 8.76 -0.80
CA PHE A 259 13.16 7.45 -1.27
C PHE A 259 13.90 6.68 -0.17
N TYR A 260 13.15 6.21 0.81
CA TYR A 260 13.68 5.41 1.90
C TYR A 260 13.56 3.92 1.62
N GLY A 261 14.50 3.15 2.15
CA GLY A 261 14.31 1.73 2.41
C GLY A 261 13.39 1.50 3.61
N ALA A 262 12.90 0.28 3.78
CA ALA A 262 12.00 -0.04 4.88
C ALA A 262 12.69 0.10 6.26
N ALA A 263 14.00 -0.21 6.34
CA ALA A 263 14.82 -0.18 7.56
C ALA A 263 16.05 0.73 7.38
N PRO A 264 15.89 2.06 7.44
CA PRO A 264 16.96 3.01 7.05
C PRO A 264 18.22 2.97 7.94
N ASN A 265 18.21 2.27 9.06
CA ASN A 265 19.39 2.08 9.91
C ASN A 265 19.94 0.65 9.92
N ALA A 266 19.37 -0.27 9.11
CA ALA A 266 19.99 -1.56 8.88
C ALA A 266 21.31 -1.41 8.09
N THR A 267 22.27 -2.30 8.33
CA THR A 267 23.60 -2.30 7.76
C THR A 267 23.78 -3.37 6.69
N LEU A 268 24.84 -3.28 5.92
CA LEU A 268 25.11 -4.09 4.73
C LEU A 268 26.26 -5.05 4.95
N VAL A 269 26.01 -6.33 4.71
CA VAL A 269 27.05 -7.31 4.37
C VAL A 269 26.94 -7.59 2.88
N ASP A 270 27.92 -7.12 2.10
CA ASP A 270 27.87 -7.15 0.63
C ASP A 270 28.46 -8.45 0.07
N ILE A 271 27.60 -9.30 -0.51
CA ILE A 271 28.00 -10.58 -1.09
C ILE A 271 27.81 -10.56 -2.60
N ARG A 272 28.88 -10.26 -3.32
CA ARG A 272 28.84 -10.23 -4.77
C ARG A 272 28.96 -11.64 -5.36
N ILE A 273 27.91 -12.10 -6.00
CA ILE A 273 27.84 -13.43 -6.64
C ILE A 273 27.78 -13.38 -8.15
N GLY A 274 27.62 -12.22 -8.74
CA GLY A 274 27.55 -12.05 -10.19
C GLY A 274 28.06 -10.70 -10.64
N THR A 275 28.56 -10.65 -11.86
CA THR A 275 28.87 -9.43 -12.59
C THR A 275 28.10 -9.47 -13.88
N ASP A 276 27.46 -8.38 -14.27
CA ASP A 276 26.66 -8.39 -15.49
C ASP A 276 27.49 -8.18 -16.75
N VAL A 277 26.94 -8.66 -17.84
CA VAL A 277 27.36 -8.35 -19.20
C VAL A 277 27.18 -6.86 -19.43
N GLY A 278 28.28 -6.13 -19.61
CA GLY A 278 28.26 -4.71 -19.83
C GLY A 278 28.88 -3.86 -18.72
N ALA A 279 29.21 -4.45 -17.60
CA ALA A 279 29.87 -3.78 -16.47
C ALA A 279 31.38 -3.53 -16.68
N GLY A 280 31.78 -3.15 -17.85
CA GLY A 280 33.17 -2.76 -18.13
C GLY A 280 33.91 -3.67 -19.12
N PRO A 281 35.26 -3.58 -19.19
CA PRO A 281 36.04 -4.20 -20.25
C PRO A 281 36.12 -5.73 -20.22
N PHE A 282 35.51 -6.37 -19.23
CA PHE A 282 35.52 -7.83 -19.01
C PHE A 282 34.15 -8.45 -19.09
N GLU A 283 33.31 -7.92 -19.95
CA GLU A 283 32.01 -8.52 -20.29
C GLU A 283 32.16 -9.99 -20.60
N ASN A 284 31.64 -10.90 -19.87
CA ASN A 284 31.38 -12.31 -20.22
C ASN A 284 31.59 -13.31 -19.10
N TYR A 285 31.22 -12.96 -17.87
CA TYR A 285 31.33 -13.92 -16.77
C TYR A 285 30.03 -14.62 -16.39
N LEU A 286 28.96 -14.41 -17.14
CA LEU A 286 27.70 -15.09 -16.93
C LEU A 286 27.52 -16.23 -17.95
N LEU A 287 28.31 -17.25 -17.79
CA LEU A 287 27.82 -18.57 -18.13
C LEU A 287 26.91 -18.98 -16.95
N GLU A 288 25.67 -19.38 -17.19
CA GLU A 288 24.69 -19.78 -16.16
C GLU A 288 25.29 -20.69 -15.08
N GLN A 289 26.25 -21.52 -15.45
CA GLN A 289 26.93 -22.44 -14.55
C GLN A 289 27.87 -21.70 -13.56
N GLU A 290 28.60 -20.70 -14.01
CA GLU A 290 29.56 -19.96 -13.18
C GLU A 290 28.82 -19.12 -12.15
N PHE A 291 27.71 -18.50 -12.54
CA PHE A 291 26.84 -17.76 -11.61
C PHE A 291 26.29 -18.67 -10.50
N TYR A 292 25.85 -19.87 -10.82
CA TYR A 292 25.38 -20.84 -9.84
C TYR A 292 26.46 -21.19 -8.80
N GLU A 293 27.70 -21.45 -9.25
CA GLU A 293 28.81 -21.77 -8.36
C GLU A 293 29.16 -20.62 -7.44
N SER A 294 29.17 -19.38 -7.95
CA SER A 294 29.40 -18.17 -7.14
C SER A 294 28.30 -17.94 -6.13
N ALA A 295 27.04 -18.13 -6.54
CA ALA A 295 25.89 -17.99 -5.66
C ALA A 295 25.91 -18.96 -4.49
N MET A 296 26.19 -20.23 -4.76
CA MET A 296 26.31 -21.27 -3.75
C MET A 296 27.52 -21.03 -2.82
N ASN A 297 28.62 -20.52 -3.36
CA ASN A 297 29.79 -20.14 -2.58
C ASN A 297 29.49 -18.93 -1.65
N GLY A 298 28.82 -17.90 -2.17
CA GLY A 298 28.41 -16.74 -1.37
C GLY A 298 27.47 -17.12 -0.22
N LEU A 299 26.46 -17.95 -0.50
CA LEU A 299 25.55 -18.45 0.54
C LEU A 299 26.26 -19.29 1.60
N GLN A 300 27.21 -20.15 1.17
CA GLN A 300 28.01 -20.94 2.14
C GLN A 300 28.87 -20.00 3.01
N TRP A 301 29.48 -18.97 2.41
CA TRP A 301 30.28 -17.99 3.17
C TRP A 301 29.42 -17.28 4.22
N VAL A 302 28.19 -16.84 3.88
CA VAL A 302 27.27 -16.20 4.81
C VAL A 302 26.95 -17.11 6.02
N ILE A 303 26.70 -18.39 5.77
CA ILE A 303 26.42 -19.36 6.84
C ILE A 303 27.65 -19.56 7.76
N ASP A 304 28.84 -19.67 7.15
CA ASP A 304 30.09 -19.91 7.87
C ASP A 304 30.50 -18.73 8.74
N HIS A 305 30.14 -17.48 8.32
CA HIS A 305 30.53 -16.22 8.96
C HIS A 305 29.40 -15.52 9.74
N ARG A 306 28.30 -16.20 10.00
CA ARG A 306 27.09 -15.64 10.60
C ARG A 306 27.29 -14.98 11.98
N ASP A 307 28.30 -15.46 12.75
CA ASP A 307 28.60 -15.01 14.12
C ASP A 307 29.94 -14.25 14.19
N ASP A 308 30.52 -13.84 13.05
CA ASP A 308 31.85 -13.27 13.00
C ASP A 308 31.92 -11.83 13.52
N GLU A 309 33.08 -11.51 14.09
CA GLU A 309 33.47 -10.17 14.50
C GLU A 309 34.19 -9.49 13.34
N TRP A 310 33.58 -8.45 12.77
CA TRP A 310 34.14 -7.77 11.60
C TRP A 310 35.28 -6.82 11.98
N PRO A 311 36.39 -6.75 11.20
CA PRO A 311 37.51 -5.88 11.49
C PRO A 311 37.13 -4.39 11.51
N GLY A 312 37.27 -3.75 12.65
CA GLY A 312 37.04 -2.31 12.80
C GLY A 312 35.59 -1.88 12.99
N VAL A 313 34.67 -2.82 13.09
CA VAL A 313 33.24 -2.63 13.31
C VAL A 313 32.92 -2.77 14.80
N SER A 314 31.89 -2.10 15.31
CA SER A 314 31.45 -2.23 16.70
C SER A 314 30.67 -3.53 16.92
N GLU A 315 30.73 -4.04 18.17
CA GLU A 315 30.08 -5.30 18.58
C GLU A 315 28.57 -5.37 18.21
N GLU A 316 27.87 -4.23 18.20
CA GLU A 316 26.46 -4.14 17.84
C GLU A 316 26.16 -4.45 16.35
N PHE A 317 27.19 -4.54 15.51
CA PHE A 317 27.09 -4.86 14.09
C PHE A 317 27.89 -6.13 13.73
N TYR A 318 28.15 -7.01 14.69
CA TYR A 318 28.74 -8.31 14.40
C TYR A 318 27.70 -9.29 13.86
N GLY A 319 28.15 -10.24 13.09
CA GLY A 319 27.33 -11.32 12.56
C GLY A 319 26.48 -10.96 11.33
N ILE A 320 25.59 -11.85 10.99
CA ILE A 320 24.64 -11.72 9.86
C ILE A 320 23.28 -12.19 10.33
N ASP A 321 22.28 -11.31 10.21
CA ASP A 321 20.91 -11.59 10.68
C ASP A 321 20.00 -12.03 9.55
N ILE A 322 20.08 -11.37 8.38
CA ILE A 322 19.13 -11.49 7.28
C ILE A 322 19.86 -11.76 5.98
N ILE A 323 19.38 -12.69 5.19
CA ILE A 323 19.74 -12.86 3.78
C ILE A 323 18.64 -12.25 2.91
N SER A 324 19.00 -11.36 2.00
CA SER A 324 18.13 -10.85 0.93
C SER A 324 18.57 -11.40 -0.41
N LEU A 325 17.68 -12.13 -1.09
CA LEU A 325 17.91 -12.86 -2.33
C LEU A 325 16.94 -12.42 -3.40
N SER A 326 17.39 -11.52 -4.26
CA SER A 326 16.56 -10.90 -5.29
C SER A 326 16.69 -11.52 -6.67
N TRP A 327 17.13 -12.77 -6.74
CA TRP A 327 17.32 -13.52 -7.96
C TRP A 327 16.87 -14.97 -7.79
N GLY A 328 16.73 -15.72 -8.87
CA GLY A 328 16.34 -17.10 -8.87
C GLY A 328 17.11 -17.89 -9.90
N ILE A 329 17.23 -19.18 -9.66
CA ILE A 329 17.74 -20.12 -10.66
C ILE A 329 16.57 -20.56 -11.51
N THR A 330 16.67 -20.31 -12.82
CA THR A 330 15.71 -20.85 -13.77
C THR A 330 15.71 -22.37 -13.61
N SER A 331 14.72 -22.86 -12.91
CA SER A 331 14.63 -24.27 -12.67
C SER A 331 14.23 -24.97 -13.94
N HIS A 332 14.90 -26.04 -14.19
CA HIS A 332 14.55 -27.17 -15.04
C HIS A 332 13.40 -26.95 -16.03
N GLU A 333 13.65 -27.28 -17.27
CA GLU A 333 12.75 -27.22 -18.44
C GLU A 333 11.35 -27.86 -18.27
N ASN A 334 10.99 -28.32 -17.05
CA ASN A 334 9.76 -29.08 -16.79
C ASN A 334 8.97 -28.62 -15.56
N GLY A 335 9.05 -27.34 -15.18
CA GLY A 335 8.29 -26.80 -14.05
C GLY A 335 9.12 -26.59 -12.79
N GLY A 336 8.51 -26.00 -11.77
CA GLY A 336 9.19 -25.53 -10.57
C GLY A 336 9.81 -26.61 -9.70
N SER A 337 10.61 -26.17 -8.76
CA SER A 337 11.24 -27.02 -7.74
C SER A 337 10.24 -27.50 -6.68
N ASP A 338 10.56 -28.63 -6.05
CA ASP A 338 9.88 -29.16 -4.87
C ASP A 338 10.61 -28.84 -3.54
N GLY A 339 11.66 -27.99 -3.59
CA GLY A 339 12.47 -27.62 -2.42
C GLY A 339 13.56 -28.60 -2.06
N SER A 340 13.70 -29.75 -2.75
CA SER A 340 14.71 -30.78 -2.45
C SER A 340 16.06 -30.54 -3.12
N ASP A 341 16.15 -29.57 -4.01
CA ASP A 341 17.40 -29.20 -4.68
C ASP A 341 18.41 -28.53 -3.72
N MET A 342 19.68 -28.49 -4.12
CA MET A 342 20.76 -27.97 -3.26
C MET A 342 20.57 -26.49 -2.89
N HIS A 343 20.08 -25.68 -3.84
CA HIS A 343 19.91 -24.26 -3.63
C HIS A 343 18.70 -23.92 -2.75
N SER A 344 17.69 -24.76 -2.71
CA SER A 344 16.61 -24.63 -1.72
C SER A 344 17.09 -25.07 -0.32
N ARG A 345 17.81 -26.21 -0.26
CA ARG A 345 18.29 -26.73 1.02
C ARG A 345 19.34 -25.85 1.72
N ILE A 346 20.21 -25.14 0.97
CA ILE A 346 21.18 -24.23 1.60
C ILE A 346 20.49 -23.05 2.27
N LEU A 347 19.35 -22.58 1.74
CA LEU A 347 18.54 -21.55 2.38
C LEU A 347 17.87 -22.08 3.65
N ASP A 348 17.43 -23.36 3.65
CA ASP A 348 16.91 -23.99 4.86
C ASP A 348 17.98 -24.11 5.92
N GLU A 349 19.22 -24.45 5.56
CA GLU A 349 20.36 -24.47 6.50
C GLU A 349 20.67 -23.09 7.06
N ALA A 350 20.58 -22.02 6.25
CA ALA A 350 20.72 -20.64 6.75
C ALA A 350 19.65 -20.30 7.80
N MET A 351 18.38 -20.64 7.53
CA MET A 351 17.27 -20.46 8.47
C MET A 351 17.47 -21.25 9.77
N ILE A 352 17.96 -22.50 9.68
CA ILE A 352 18.29 -23.35 10.85
C ILE A 352 19.49 -22.76 11.61
N ALA A 353 20.45 -22.19 10.90
CA ALA A 353 21.60 -21.52 11.49
C ALA A 353 21.23 -20.23 12.23
N GLY A 354 20.03 -19.71 12.08
CA GLY A 354 19.54 -18.51 12.75
C GLY A 354 19.56 -17.25 11.88
N ILE A 355 19.79 -17.36 10.58
CA ILE A 355 19.73 -16.26 9.61
C ILE A 355 18.39 -16.34 8.90
N ILE A 356 17.54 -15.30 8.99
CA ILE A 356 16.27 -15.32 8.25
C ILE A 356 16.50 -14.99 6.77
N VAL A 357 15.82 -15.73 5.89
CA VAL A 357 16.00 -15.60 4.44
C VAL A 357 14.74 -15.05 3.81
N SER A 358 14.89 -13.94 3.07
CA SER A 358 13.91 -13.39 2.16
C SER A 358 14.33 -13.70 0.73
N VAL A 359 13.46 -14.31 -0.07
CA VAL A 359 13.79 -14.74 -1.44
C VAL A 359 12.67 -14.40 -2.42
N ALA A 360 13.04 -13.96 -3.63
CA ALA A 360 12.11 -13.62 -4.68
C ALA A 360 11.35 -14.85 -5.21
N ALA A 361 10.04 -14.70 -5.43
CA ALA A 361 9.20 -15.77 -6.01
C ALA A 361 9.52 -16.05 -7.49
N GLY A 362 10.15 -15.09 -8.18
CA GLY A 362 10.44 -15.13 -9.60
C GLY A 362 9.48 -14.28 -10.44
N ASN A 363 9.83 -14.09 -11.71
CA ASN A 363 9.12 -13.19 -12.62
C ASN A 363 8.53 -13.94 -13.85
N ASP A 364 8.14 -15.20 -13.67
CA ASP A 364 7.61 -16.06 -14.74
C ASP A 364 6.07 -16.17 -14.72
N GLY A 365 5.40 -15.37 -13.88
CA GLY A 365 3.95 -15.37 -13.76
C GLY A 365 3.19 -14.88 -14.99
N PRO A 366 1.88 -14.96 -14.98
CA PRO A 366 1.03 -15.64 -14.00
C PRO A 366 0.86 -17.16 -14.29
N ASN A 367 1.42 -17.67 -15.40
CA ASN A 367 1.20 -19.03 -15.90
C ASN A 367 2.38 -19.97 -15.62
N ASN A 368 3.22 -19.65 -14.65
CA ASN A 368 4.31 -20.51 -14.23
C ASN A 368 3.81 -21.85 -13.68
N ASP A 369 4.55 -22.91 -13.89
CA ASP A 369 4.26 -24.25 -13.36
C ASP A 369 5.08 -24.53 -12.09
N GLY A 370 4.66 -23.98 -10.96
CA GLY A 370 5.39 -24.00 -9.70
C GLY A 370 6.46 -22.91 -9.63
N LEU A 371 7.06 -22.74 -8.46
CA LEU A 371 8.10 -21.74 -8.23
C LEU A 371 9.47 -22.27 -8.64
N SER A 372 10.33 -21.38 -9.13
CA SER A 372 11.70 -21.71 -9.45
C SER A 372 12.52 -21.91 -8.16
N GLY A 373 13.54 -22.74 -8.25
CA GLY A 373 14.55 -23.11 -7.30
C GLY A 373 14.50 -22.45 -5.91
N MET A 374 15.21 -21.35 -5.72
CA MET A 374 15.35 -20.69 -4.44
C MET A 374 14.02 -20.31 -3.76
N GLY A 375 13.02 -19.87 -4.51
CA GLY A 375 11.68 -19.59 -4.02
C GLY A 375 10.90 -20.81 -3.53
N SER A 376 11.46 -22.02 -3.66
CA SER A 376 10.85 -23.27 -3.22
C SER A 376 11.42 -23.84 -1.93
N SER A 377 12.38 -23.17 -1.26
CA SER A 377 12.93 -23.57 0.04
C SER A 377 11.82 -23.71 1.09
N ASP A 378 11.87 -24.74 1.92
CA ASP A 378 10.83 -25.03 2.93
C ASP A 378 10.71 -23.93 3.98
N LEU A 379 11.86 -23.42 4.44
CA LEU A 379 11.92 -22.56 5.60
C LEU A 379 11.99 -21.06 5.25
N SER A 380 12.55 -20.67 4.11
CA SER A 380 12.70 -19.27 3.71
C SER A 380 11.34 -18.56 3.55
N VAL A 381 11.37 -17.24 3.55
CA VAL A 381 10.21 -16.39 3.22
C VAL A 381 10.27 -16.01 1.74
N THR A 382 9.40 -16.60 0.95
CA THR A 382 9.28 -16.33 -0.49
C THR A 382 8.33 -15.16 -0.72
N VAL A 383 8.78 -14.17 -1.50
CA VAL A 383 8.10 -12.89 -1.68
C VAL A 383 7.58 -12.73 -3.10
N GLY A 384 6.26 -12.57 -3.24
CA GLY A 384 5.59 -12.14 -4.47
C GLY A 384 5.61 -10.63 -4.64
N ALA A 385 5.43 -10.14 -5.86
CA ALA A 385 5.38 -8.70 -6.16
C ALA A 385 3.95 -8.24 -6.40
N THR A 386 3.55 -7.14 -5.73
CA THR A 386 2.33 -6.41 -6.07
C THR A 386 2.62 -5.24 -6.99
N ASP A 387 1.61 -4.83 -7.74
CA ASP A 387 1.51 -3.56 -8.43
C ASP A 387 0.63 -2.65 -7.57
N ASP A 388 1.25 -1.67 -6.93
CA ASP A 388 0.59 -0.73 -6.01
C ASP A 388 -0.08 0.44 -6.74
N GLN A 389 -0.21 0.34 -8.07
CA GLN A 389 -0.79 1.37 -8.93
C GLN A 389 -0.18 2.77 -8.70
N ASN A 390 0.99 2.81 -8.08
CA ASN A 390 1.69 3.99 -7.59
C ASN A 390 0.83 4.82 -6.60
N THR A 391 0.09 4.16 -5.73
CA THR A 391 -0.62 4.77 -4.61
C THR A 391 -0.17 4.15 -3.27
N VAL A 392 -0.31 4.89 -2.18
CA VAL A 392 -0.02 4.36 -0.83
C VAL A 392 -1.18 3.51 -0.34
N ALA A 393 -2.40 3.84 -0.79
CA ALA A 393 -3.60 3.09 -0.48
C ALA A 393 -3.52 1.69 -1.09
N ARG A 394 -3.83 0.68 -0.29
CA ARG A 394 -3.69 -0.71 -0.70
C ARG A 394 -4.95 -1.30 -1.36
N GLU A 395 -6.05 -0.56 -1.38
CA GLU A 395 -7.34 -1.06 -1.87
C GLU A 395 -7.31 -1.43 -3.35
N ASP A 396 -6.54 -0.71 -4.14
CA ASP A 396 -6.36 -0.90 -5.58
C ASP A 396 -5.14 -1.74 -5.95
N ASP A 397 -4.36 -2.21 -4.96
CA ASP A 397 -3.21 -3.07 -5.19
C ASP A 397 -3.63 -4.39 -5.82
N THR A 398 -2.90 -4.78 -6.84
CA THR A 398 -3.05 -6.07 -7.51
C THR A 398 -1.75 -6.84 -7.46
N ILE A 399 -1.83 -8.17 -7.63
CA ILE A 399 -0.60 -8.93 -7.82
C ILE A 399 -0.05 -8.66 -9.22
N ALA A 400 1.22 -8.33 -9.32
CA ALA A 400 1.86 -8.02 -10.59
C ALA A 400 1.80 -9.22 -11.55
N ASP A 401 1.49 -8.98 -12.83
CA ASP A 401 1.30 -10.05 -13.82
C ASP A 401 2.55 -10.95 -13.97
N TYR A 402 3.74 -10.34 -13.84
CA TYR A 402 5.00 -11.08 -13.94
C TYR A 402 5.32 -11.90 -12.68
N SER A 403 4.79 -11.55 -11.50
CA SER A 403 5.11 -12.28 -10.27
C SER A 403 4.76 -13.76 -10.40
N SER A 404 5.69 -14.65 -10.07
CA SER A 404 5.40 -16.08 -10.07
C SER A 404 4.37 -16.44 -9.00
N ARG A 405 3.52 -17.42 -9.33
CA ARG A 405 2.41 -17.89 -8.49
C ARG A 405 2.74 -19.23 -7.86
N GLY A 406 2.22 -19.46 -6.66
CA GLY A 406 2.29 -20.72 -6.00
C GLY A 406 1.21 -21.74 -6.43
N PRO A 407 1.15 -22.90 -5.75
CA PRO A 407 2.12 -23.37 -4.77
C PRO A 407 3.43 -23.86 -5.43
N ARG A 408 4.46 -24.14 -4.62
CA ARG A 408 5.60 -24.92 -5.12
C ARG A 408 5.19 -26.38 -5.39
N LYS A 409 6.08 -27.16 -5.99
CA LYS A 409 5.82 -28.59 -6.22
C LYS A 409 5.85 -29.36 -4.89
N ASP A 410 5.00 -30.41 -4.81
CA ASP A 410 4.95 -31.36 -3.70
C ASP A 410 6.22 -32.23 -3.70
N ASN A 411 6.95 -32.26 -2.59
CA ASN A 411 8.14 -33.09 -2.38
C ASN A 411 7.81 -34.51 -1.89
N GLY A 412 6.54 -34.81 -1.68
CA GLY A 412 6.07 -36.13 -1.28
C GLY A 412 6.28 -36.47 0.22
N ASP A 413 6.60 -35.49 1.07
CA ASP A 413 6.79 -35.67 2.50
C ASP A 413 5.46 -35.79 3.29
N GLY A 414 4.35 -35.48 2.64
CA GLY A 414 3.01 -35.53 3.20
C GLY A 414 2.67 -34.32 4.10
N ASN A 415 3.48 -33.26 4.05
CA ASN A 415 3.22 -32.00 4.71
C ASN A 415 2.87 -30.91 3.71
N PRO A 416 1.60 -30.66 3.42
CA PRO A 416 1.20 -29.68 2.40
C PRO A 416 1.44 -28.22 2.82
N LEU A 417 1.84 -27.95 4.07
CA LEU A 417 2.05 -26.58 4.55
C LEU A 417 3.33 -25.94 4.03
N ASN A 418 4.37 -26.74 3.75
CA ASN A 418 5.64 -26.23 3.20
C ASN A 418 5.55 -25.96 1.70
N GLU A 419 4.47 -26.37 1.05
CA GLU A 419 4.17 -26.06 -0.35
C GLU A 419 3.51 -24.70 -0.58
N LEU A 420 3.03 -24.07 0.51
CA LEU A 420 2.30 -22.82 0.47
C LEU A 420 3.25 -21.62 0.26
N LYS A 421 3.75 -21.50 -0.97
CA LYS A 421 4.63 -20.42 -1.46
C LYS A 421 3.93 -19.62 -2.55
N PRO A 422 4.15 -18.29 -2.67
CA PRO A 422 4.95 -17.45 -1.76
C PRO A 422 4.30 -17.35 -0.38
N GLU A 423 5.08 -16.93 0.64
CA GLU A 423 4.53 -16.64 1.96
C GLU A 423 3.81 -15.29 1.99
N ILE A 424 4.41 -14.27 1.42
CA ILE A 424 3.86 -12.89 1.45
C ILE A 424 4.13 -12.17 0.14
N SER A 425 3.54 -11.00 0.00
CA SER A 425 3.80 -10.10 -1.11
C SER A 425 4.09 -8.67 -0.63
N ALA A 426 4.78 -7.92 -1.48
CA ALA A 426 5.11 -6.52 -1.27
C ALA A 426 5.17 -5.77 -2.61
N PRO A 427 5.09 -4.42 -2.63
CA PRO A 427 5.22 -3.64 -3.85
C PRO A 427 6.51 -3.92 -4.60
N GLY A 428 6.41 -4.20 -5.91
CA GLY A 428 7.54 -4.52 -6.76
C GLY A 428 7.44 -3.94 -8.17
N SER A 429 6.44 -3.11 -8.47
CA SER A 429 6.22 -2.55 -9.80
C SER A 429 6.52 -1.06 -9.85
N ASN A 430 7.21 -0.63 -10.92
CA ASN A 430 7.56 0.79 -11.16
C ASN A 430 8.33 1.48 -10.02
N ILE A 431 9.16 0.77 -9.32
CA ILE A 431 9.90 1.25 -8.16
C ILE A 431 11.01 2.20 -8.60
N VAL A 432 11.12 3.38 -7.98
CA VAL A 432 12.30 4.24 -8.05
C VAL A 432 13.38 3.67 -7.14
N GLN A 433 14.59 3.62 -7.64
CA GLN A 433 15.67 2.85 -7.03
C GLN A 433 16.94 3.70 -6.83
N ALA A 434 17.77 3.32 -5.87
CA ALA A 434 19.12 3.86 -5.74
C ALA A 434 19.95 3.52 -6.97
N GLU A 435 20.70 4.49 -7.51
CA GLU A 435 21.48 4.31 -8.72
C GLU A 435 22.91 3.87 -8.42
N GLY A 436 23.28 2.68 -8.89
CA GLY A 436 24.67 2.24 -8.98
C GLY A 436 25.42 2.89 -10.15
N CYS A 437 26.69 2.59 -10.26
CA CYS A 437 27.58 3.23 -11.23
C CYS A 437 27.38 2.79 -12.68
N VAL A 438 27.01 1.53 -12.90
CA VAL A 438 27.19 0.89 -14.21
C VAL A 438 26.12 1.24 -15.24
N THR A 439 24.86 1.32 -14.86
CA THR A 439 23.75 1.45 -15.81
C THR A 439 23.23 2.85 -16.00
N SER A 440 23.16 3.65 -14.97
CA SER A 440 22.50 4.96 -15.01
C SER A 440 23.25 6.05 -14.28
N GLY A 441 24.25 5.70 -13.51
CA GLY A 441 24.91 6.61 -12.60
C GLY A 441 25.85 7.63 -13.23
N GLY A 442 26.13 8.68 -12.46
CA GLY A 442 27.06 9.74 -12.80
C GLY A 442 28.53 9.35 -12.68
N CYS A 443 28.84 8.08 -12.42
CA CYS A 443 30.21 7.62 -12.17
C CYS A 443 31.14 7.88 -13.34
N SER A 444 32.15 8.71 -13.13
CA SER A 444 32.97 9.28 -14.18
C SER A 444 34.24 8.49 -14.49
N ASN A 445 34.52 7.40 -13.79
CA ASN A 445 35.77 6.64 -13.96
C ASN A 445 35.55 5.13 -13.74
N LEU A 446 36.63 4.35 -14.07
CA LEU A 446 36.65 2.90 -13.92
C LEU A 446 36.75 2.42 -12.46
N ILE A 447 36.86 3.33 -11.53
CA ILE A 447 36.76 3.09 -10.09
C ILE A 447 35.36 3.62 -9.74
N ASN A 448 34.50 2.73 -9.45
CA ASN A 448 33.10 3.06 -9.15
C ASN A 448 33.04 4.01 -7.96
N ASP A 449 32.31 5.08 -8.10
CA ASP A 449 32.05 6.05 -7.03
C ASP A 449 30.65 6.64 -7.27
N ALA A 450 29.68 6.08 -6.58
CA ALA A 450 28.28 6.45 -6.67
C ALA A 450 27.89 7.68 -5.83
N SER A 451 28.89 8.39 -5.24
CA SER A 451 28.62 9.53 -4.34
C SER A 451 27.88 10.71 -4.99
N GLU A 452 27.90 10.80 -6.31
CA GLU A 452 27.16 11.81 -7.08
C GLU A 452 25.82 11.29 -7.63
N ASN A 453 25.45 10.03 -7.33
CA ASN A 453 24.23 9.41 -7.80
C ASN A 453 23.04 9.73 -6.89
N SER A 454 21.87 9.57 -7.43
CA SER A 454 20.58 9.85 -6.81
C SER A 454 19.65 8.62 -6.89
N TYR A 455 18.36 8.86 -6.69
CA TYR A 455 17.32 7.85 -6.87
C TYR A 455 16.60 8.14 -8.18
N THR A 456 16.87 7.37 -9.20
CA THR A 456 16.22 7.53 -10.50
C THR A 456 15.94 6.18 -11.14
N GLY A 457 15.48 6.19 -12.37
CA GLY A 457 15.12 4.96 -13.04
C GLY A 457 13.90 4.30 -12.41
N ARG A 458 13.39 3.28 -13.07
CA ARG A 458 12.26 2.49 -12.57
C ARG A 458 12.50 1.04 -12.90
N GLY A 459 12.39 0.21 -11.86
CA GLY A 459 12.46 -1.23 -11.97
C GLY A 459 11.14 -1.88 -11.61
N SER A 460 10.91 -3.08 -12.15
CA SER A 460 9.80 -3.92 -11.77
C SER A 460 10.28 -5.37 -11.67
N GLY A 461 9.93 -6.02 -10.58
CA GLY A 461 10.30 -7.41 -10.32
C GLY A 461 10.04 -7.81 -8.86
N THR A 462 9.90 -9.10 -8.63
CA THR A 462 9.96 -9.65 -7.27
C THR A 462 11.28 -9.30 -6.57
N SER A 463 12.30 -8.95 -7.37
CA SER A 463 13.60 -8.46 -6.92
C SER A 463 13.53 -7.17 -6.10
N TYR A 464 12.51 -6.33 -6.31
CA TYR A 464 12.31 -5.11 -5.52
C TYR A 464 11.38 -5.31 -4.33
N ALA A 465 10.43 -6.23 -4.43
CA ALA A 465 9.56 -6.61 -3.32
C ALA A 465 10.35 -7.30 -2.19
N THR A 466 11.28 -8.17 -2.55
CA THR A 466 12.06 -9.00 -1.61
C THR A 466 12.89 -8.16 -0.63
N PRO A 467 13.74 -7.21 -1.06
CA PRO A 467 14.54 -6.42 -0.13
C PRO A 467 13.70 -5.47 0.74
N SER A 468 12.54 -5.00 0.27
CA SER A 468 11.59 -4.31 1.14
C SER A 468 11.16 -5.18 2.32
N VAL A 469 10.87 -6.46 2.06
CA VAL A 469 10.53 -7.42 3.11
C VAL A 469 11.74 -7.71 4.01
N SER A 470 12.96 -7.78 3.47
CA SER A 470 14.18 -7.88 4.28
C SER A 470 14.33 -6.71 5.26
N GLY A 471 14.03 -5.50 4.81
CA GLY A 471 13.97 -4.33 5.69
C GLY A 471 12.87 -4.45 6.75
N VAL A 472 11.69 -4.93 6.39
CA VAL A 472 10.62 -5.19 7.38
C VAL A 472 11.05 -6.24 8.41
N MET A 473 11.75 -7.30 8.00
CA MET A 473 12.34 -8.29 8.91
C MET A 473 13.30 -7.64 9.91
N ALA A 474 14.14 -6.72 9.45
CA ALA A 474 15.06 -5.98 10.32
C ALA A 474 14.30 -5.13 11.37
N LEU A 475 13.20 -4.47 11.00
CA LEU A 475 12.37 -3.73 11.94
C LEU A 475 11.73 -4.64 13.02
N VAL A 476 11.22 -5.79 12.59
CA VAL A 476 10.57 -6.77 13.49
C VAL A 476 11.58 -7.38 14.45
N TRP A 477 12.78 -7.69 13.97
CA TRP A 477 13.81 -8.31 14.80
C TRP A 477 14.45 -7.32 15.76
N GLU A 478 14.71 -6.06 15.36
CA GLU A 478 15.09 -4.97 16.27
C GLU A 478 14.08 -4.82 17.42
N ALA A 479 12.79 -4.92 17.11
CA ALA A 479 11.73 -4.83 18.12
C ALA A 479 11.83 -5.96 19.15
N ASN A 480 12.21 -7.16 18.74
CA ASN A 480 12.33 -8.33 19.61
C ASN A 480 13.43 -9.29 19.13
N GLU A 481 14.66 -9.06 19.58
CA GLU A 481 15.86 -9.85 19.25
C GLU A 481 15.78 -11.33 19.73
N ASN A 482 14.83 -11.68 20.60
CA ASN A 482 14.68 -13.05 21.11
C ASN A 482 13.86 -13.96 20.19
N LEU A 483 13.35 -13.43 19.07
CA LEU A 483 12.60 -14.22 18.09
C LEU A 483 13.54 -15.15 17.32
N THR A 484 13.10 -16.37 17.11
CA THR A 484 13.74 -17.26 16.13
C THR A 484 13.32 -16.89 14.72
N THR A 485 14.07 -17.32 13.72
CA THR A 485 13.74 -17.15 12.29
C THR A 485 12.33 -17.62 11.97
N MET A 486 11.92 -18.78 12.51
CA MET A 486 10.59 -19.34 12.29
C MET A 486 9.48 -18.53 12.96
N GLN A 487 9.73 -17.97 14.15
CA GLN A 487 8.76 -17.09 14.81
C GLN A 487 8.59 -15.78 14.04
N LEU A 488 9.68 -15.22 13.53
CA LEU A 488 9.62 -14.03 12.71
C LEU A 488 8.85 -14.30 11.39
N LYS A 489 9.11 -15.42 10.73
CA LYS A 489 8.34 -15.86 9.54
C LYS A 489 6.84 -15.97 9.86
N GLU A 490 6.47 -16.60 10.97
CA GLU A 490 5.06 -16.73 11.37
C GLU A 490 4.42 -15.38 11.72
N ILE A 491 5.16 -14.45 12.34
CA ILE A 491 4.69 -13.07 12.57
C ILE A 491 4.35 -12.38 11.24
N LEU A 492 5.23 -12.45 10.25
CA LEU A 492 4.98 -11.85 8.94
C LEU A 492 3.72 -12.44 8.29
N LYS A 493 3.57 -13.77 8.32
CA LYS A 493 2.39 -14.45 7.78
C LYS A 493 1.10 -14.07 8.51
N GLN A 494 1.15 -14.02 9.83
CA GLN A 494 0.00 -13.72 10.67
C GLN A 494 -0.49 -12.28 10.50
N THR A 495 0.44 -11.34 10.40
CA THR A 495 0.13 -9.91 10.35
C THR A 495 -0.05 -9.37 8.93
N ALA A 496 0.21 -10.20 7.91
CA ALA A 496 0.00 -9.82 6.52
C ALA A 496 -1.45 -9.43 6.27
N GLU A 497 -1.64 -8.37 5.51
CA GLU A 497 -2.96 -7.94 5.08
C GLU A 497 -3.50 -8.90 4.02
N ARG A 498 -4.49 -9.67 4.40
CA ARG A 498 -5.01 -10.76 3.58
C ARG A 498 -5.68 -10.26 2.32
N ARG A 499 -5.41 -10.96 1.21
CA ARG A 499 -5.93 -10.62 -0.11
C ARG A 499 -6.43 -11.88 -0.82
N GLY A 500 -7.57 -11.71 -1.49
CA GLY A 500 -8.17 -12.79 -2.27
C GLY A 500 -8.71 -13.95 -1.45
N GLU A 501 -9.39 -14.87 -2.13
CA GLU A 501 -9.91 -16.08 -1.51
C GLU A 501 -8.79 -17.12 -1.32
N PRO A 502 -8.84 -17.96 -0.29
CA PRO A 502 -7.88 -19.03 -0.10
C PRO A 502 -7.84 -19.99 -1.32
N SER A 503 -6.65 -20.24 -1.84
CA SER A 503 -6.50 -21.11 -3.02
C SER A 503 -6.55 -22.61 -2.69
N LEU A 504 -6.18 -22.99 -1.46
CA LEU A 504 -6.18 -24.35 -0.95
C LEU A 504 -6.84 -24.42 0.44
N PRO A 505 -8.16 -24.13 0.55
CA PRO A 505 -8.82 -23.98 1.86
C PRO A 505 -8.85 -25.27 2.71
N ASP A 506 -8.67 -26.43 2.09
CA ASP A 506 -8.54 -27.72 2.81
C ASP A 506 -7.15 -27.89 3.45
N VAL A 507 -6.15 -27.11 3.01
CA VAL A 507 -4.78 -27.12 3.53
C VAL A 507 -4.60 -25.97 4.51
N ASP A 508 -4.91 -24.75 4.07
CA ASP A 508 -4.83 -23.55 4.89
C ASP A 508 -5.96 -22.58 4.51
N PRO A 509 -6.72 -22.06 5.49
CA PRO A 509 -7.86 -21.17 5.24
C PRO A 509 -7.48 -19.74 4.87
N TYR A 510 -6.18 -19.40 4.86
CA TYR A 510 -5.71 -18.03 4.65
C TYR A 510 -4.86 -17.87 3.40
N TRP A 511 -4.11 -18.92 3.02
CA TRP A 511 -3.14 -18.79 1.95
C TRP A 511 -3.80 -18.64 0.58
N ASN A 512 -3.31 -17.64 -0.16
CA ASN A 512 -3.69 -17.38 -1.56
C ASN A 512 -2.47 -17.58 -2.47
N ARG A 513 -2.64 -18.27 -3.61
CA ARG A 513 -1.54 -18.58 -4.53
C ARG A 513 -0.84 -17.35 -5.11
N ASP A 514 -1.57 -16.22 -5.19
CA ASP A 514 -1.09 -14.98 -5.78
C ASP A 514 -0.36 -14.12 -4.73
N PHE A 515 -1.00 -13.86 -3.59
CA PHE A 515 -0.50 -12.97 -2.55
C PHE A 515 0.20 -13.67 -1.38
N GLY A 516 0.24 -14.99 -1.37
CA GLY A 516 0.68 -15.72 -0.18
C GLY A 516 -0.33 -15.62 0.96
N PHE A 517 0.14 -15.38 2.18
CA PHE A 517 -0.72 -15.08 3.34
C PHE A 517 -1.23 -13.63 3.32
N GLY A 518 -0.80 -12.82 2.37
CA GLY A 518 -1.22 -11.44 2.17
C GLY A 518 -0.07 -10.48 1.86
N MET A 519 -0.37 -9.19 1.87
CA MET A 519 0.61 -8.13 1.71
C MET A 519 1.28 -7.84 3.06
N VAL A 520 2.61 -7.69 3.07
CA VAL A 520 3.38 -7.43 4.29
C VAL A 520 2.91 -6.15 5.00
N ASP A 521 2.77 -6.18 6.32
CA ASP A 521 2.42 -5.05 7.16
C ASP A 521 3.49 -4.85 8.25
N ALA A 522 4.41 -3.92 8.02
CA ALA A 522 5.53 -3.68 8.92
C ALA A 522 5.07 -3.18 10.29
N TYR A 523 4.04 -2.32 10.34
CA TYR A 523 3.52 -1.81 11.59
C TYR A 523 2.91 -2.93 12.45
N ALA A 524 2.03 -3.73 11.87
CA ALA A 524 1.38 -4.82 12.57
C ALA A 524 2.38 -5.90 13.03
N ALA A 525 3.36 -6.24 12.18
CA ALA A 525 4.41 -7.21 12.50
C ALA A 525 5.30 -6.73 13.66
N THR A 526 5.75 -5.48 13.61
CA THR A 526 6.56 -4.88 14.68
C THR A 526 5.79 -4.77 15.99
N LEU A 527 4.53 -4.37 15.93
CA LEU A 527 3.67 -4.27 17.11
C LEU A 527 3.48 -5.63 17.79
N LEU A 528 3.30 -6.70 17.01
CA LEU A 528 3.22 -8.07 17.54
C LEU A 528 4.53 -8.51 18.16
N ALA A 529 5.67 -8.22 17.55
CA ALA A 529 7.00 -8.52 18.10
C ALA A 529 7.22 -7.84 19.47
N ILE A 530 6.85 -6.56 19.58
CA ILE A 530 6.89 -5.82 20.86
C ILE A 530 5.99 -6.49 21.89
N HIS A 531 4.76 -6.82 21.53
CA HIS A 531 3.82 -7.49 22.42
C HIS A 531 4.36 -8.82 22.97
N LEU A 532 4.98 -9.64 22.11
CA LEU A 532 5.59 -10.90 22.52
C LEU A 532 6.79 -10.67 23.47
N LYS A 533 7.61 -9.64 23.22
CA LYS A 533 8.71 -9.25 24.10
C LYS A 533 8.20 -8.80 25.48
N GLU A 534 7.16 -7.98 25.53
CA GLU A 534 6.56 -7.46 26.77
C GLU A 534 5.88 -8.54 27.61
N THR A 535 5.21 -9.48 26.96
CA THR A 535 4.51 -10.59 27.64
C THR A 535 5.43 -11.73 28.00
N GLY A 536 6.63 -11.78 27.40
CA GLY A 536 7.61 -12.84 27.62
C GLY A 536 7.15 -14.21 27.09
N THR A 537 6.24 -14.21 26.10
CA THR A 537 5.73 -15.41 25.44
C THR A 537 6.19 -15.48 24.00
N THR A 538 6.29 -16.69 23.51
CA THR A 538 6.51 -16.98 22.07
C THR A 538 5.28 -17.62 21.44
N GLU A 539 4.18 -17.74 22.19
CA GLU A 539 2.92 -18.25 21.66
C GLU A 539 2.24 -17.17 20.81
N LEU A 540 1.93 -17.52 19.57
CA LEU A 540 1.13 -16.71 18.67
C LEU A 540 -0.33 -17.16 18.74
N VAL A 541 -1.22 -16.20 18.85
CA VAL A 541 -2.67 -16.39 18.80
C VAL A 541 -3.25 -15.45 17.77
N ASP A 542 -4.06 -15.97 16.85
CA ASP A 542 -4.65 -15.20 15.77
C ASP A 542 -6.17 -15.34 15.75
N PRO A 543 -6.94 -14.25 15.75
CA PRO A 543 -8.37 -14.32 15.54
C PRO A 543 -8.74 -14.68 14.10
N GLY A 544 -7.87 -14.42 13.11
CA GLY A 544 -7.98 -14.91 11.75
C GLY A 544 -9.19 -14.41 10.97
N ILE A 545 -9.33 -13.09 10.80
CA ILE A 545 -10.29 -12.52 9.84
C ILE A 545 -9.70 -12.63 8.44
N GLN A 546 -10.44 -13.24 7.52
CA GLN A 546 -9.98 -13.42 6.13
C GLN A 546 -10.11 -12.16 5.28
N ASN A 547 -11.15 -11.36 5.50
CA ASN A 547 -11.41 -10.17 4.71
C ASN A 547 -11.17 -8.91 5.54
N HIS A 548 -10.25 -8.07 5.10
CA HIS A 548 -9.96 -6.78 5.73
C HIS A 548 -10.93 -5.68 5.32
N LEU A 549 -11.61 -5.86 4.18
CA LEU A 549 -12.64 -4.95 3.69
C LEU A 549 -13.95 -5.72 3.54
N LEU A 550 -14.97 -5.26 4.24
CA LEU A 550 -16.30 -5.86 4.23
C LEU A 550 -17.31 -4.79 3.81
N SER A 551 -18.21 -5.13 2.89
CA SER A 551 -19.31 -4.28 2.49
C SER A 551 -20.63 -4.95 2.78
N PHE A 552 -21.59 -4.24 3.38
CA PHE A 552 -22.93 -4.72 3.68
C PHE A 552 -23.95 -3.98 2.83
N ASN A 553 -24.94 -4.72 2.32
CA ASN A 553 -26.14 -4.15 1.75
C ASN A 553 -27.23 -3.99 2.82
N GLU A 554 -28.07 -2.97 2.68
CA GLU A 554 -29.08 -2.58 3.66
C GLU A 554 -30.08 -3.68 4.07
N THR A 555 -30.24 -4.70 3.26
CA THR A 555 -31.31 -5.68 3.39
C THR A 555 -30.88 -7.02 3.97
N ASP A 556 -29.58 -7.25 4.12
CA ASP A 556 -29.08 -8.57 4.46
C ASP A 556 -28.32 -8.59 5.79
N ASN A 557 -28.54 -9.62 6.60
CA ASN A 557 -27.66 -9.96 7.69
C ASN A 557 -26.35 -10.54 7.12
N VAL A 558 -25.24 -9.91 7.42
CA VAL A 558 -23.94 -10.38 6.97
C VAL A 558 -23.34 -11.28 8.03
N LYS A 559 -22.87 -12.43 7.59
CA LYS A 559 -22.10 -13.35 8.42
C LYS A 559 -20.61 -13.06 8.24
N LEU A 560 -19.98 -12.56 9.30
CA LEU A 560 -18.52 -12.44 9.37
C LEU A 560 -17.94 -13.78 9.80
N VAL A 561 -16.93 -14.28 9.13
CA VAL A 561 -16.28 -15.55 9.40
C VAL A 561 -14.79 -15.32 9.57
N GLY A 562 -14.21 -16.02 10.53
CA GLY A 562 -12.77 -16.08 10.70
C GLY A 562 -12.35 -17.48 11.14
N HIS A 563 -11.05 -17.74 11.04
CA HIS A 563 -10.43 -18.99 11.46
C HIS A 563 -9.35 -18.68 12.47
N SER A 564 -9.70 -18.72 13.75
CA SER A 564 -8.73 -18.45 14.81
C SER A 564 -7.88 -19.67 15.09
N TRP A 565 -6.62 -19.44 15.41
CA TRP A 565 -5.66 -20.48 15.71
C TRP A 565 -4.64 -20.02 16.77
N SER A 566 -3.92 -20.97 17.36
CA SER A 566 -2.84 -20.73 18.30
C SER A 566 -1.72 -21.74 18.08
N THR A 567 -0.48 -21.30 18.21
CA THR A 567 0.69 -22.21 18.18
C THR A 567 0.72 -23.20 19.35
N SER A 568 -0.03 -22.96 20.43
CA SER A 568 -0.26 -23.93 21.51
C SER A 568 -1.36 -24.95 21.19
N GLY A 569 -2.06 -24.78 20.09
CA GLY A 569 -3.05 -25.74 19.57
C GLY A 569 -4.48 -25.54 20.06
N SER A 570 -4.79 -24.54 20.89
CA SER A 570 -6.17 -24.30 21.33
C SER A 570 -6.50 -22.82 21.48
N VAL A 571 -7.58 -22.42 20.84
CA VAL A 571 -8.23 -21.13 21.07
C VAL A 571 -9.48 -21.37 21.95
N GLU A 572 -9.62 -20.62 23.03
CA GLU A 572 -10.74 -20.78 23.98
C GLU A 572 -11.94 -19.93 23.59
N SER A 573 -11.71 -18.70 23.13
CA SER A 573 -12.77 -17.79 22.69
C SER A 573 -12.25 -16.76 21.70
N VAL A 574 -13.16 -16.22 20.89
CA VAL A 574 -12.96 -15.06 20.05
C VAL A 574 -13.99 -14.02 20.44
N ASN A 575 -13.55 -12.81 20.72
CA ASN A 575 -14.42 -11.69 21.04
C ASN A 575 -14.29 -10.61 20.00
N PHE A 576 -15.38 -9.92 19.71
CA PHE A 576 -15.40 -8.80 18.76
C PHE A 576 -16.14 -7.61 19.34
N ARG A 577 -15.85 -6.44 18.82
CA ARG A 577 -16.64 -5.21 19.04
C ARG A 577 -16.70 -4.40 17.78
N ILE A 578 -17.72 -3.53 17.67
CA ILE A 578 -17.90 -2.62 16.55
C ILE A 578 -17.94 -1.19 17.10
N ASP A 579 -17.21 -0.27 16.42
CA ASP A 579 -17.13 1.17 16.76
C ASP A 579 -16.78 1.43 18.23
N GLY A 580 -15.88 0.62 18.79
CA GLY A 580 -15.48 0.74 20.20
C GLY A 580 -16.58 0.41 21.22
N GLY A 581 -17.64 -0.29 20.79
CA GLY A 581 -18.72 -0.75 21.67
C GLY A 581 -18.28 -1.84 22.67
N ASP A 582 -19.24 -2.50 23.28
CA ASP A 582 -18.97 -3.58 24.22
C ASP A 582 -18.43 -4.82 23.50
N TRP A 583 -17.50 -5.55 24.15
CA TRP A 583 -17.00 -6.82 23.65
C TRP A 583 -18.08 -7.89 23.69
N ILE A 584 -18.24 -8.62 22.60
CA ILE A 584 -19.24 -9.69 22.40
C ILE A 584 -18.48 -10.94 21.97
N GLU A 585 -18.81 -12.09 22.56
CA GLU A 585 -18.24 -13.37 22.18
C GLU A 585 -18.83 -13.83 20.83
N ALA A 586 -17.96 -14.24 19.91
CA ALA A 586 -18.31 -14.80 18.62
C ALA A 586 -18.86 -16.23 18.77
N ASN A 587 -19.64 -16.68 17.80
CA ASN A 587 -20.11 -18.06 17.76
C ASN A 587 -19.04 -18.95 17.10
N PHE A 588 -18.83 -20.13 17.65
CA PHE A 588 -17.99 -21.14 17.03
C PHE A 588 -18.82 -22.08 16.14
N ASN A 589 -18.29 -22.40 14.98
CA ASN A 589 -18.79 -23.51 14.18
C ASN A 589 -18.16 -24.80 14.72
N SER A 590 -18.95 -25.88 14.81
CA SER A 590 -18.46 -27.16 15.32
C SER A 590 -17.54 -27.93 14.36
N SER A 591 -17.35 -27.43 13.15
CA SER A 591 -16.41 -28.00 12.18
C SER A 591 -15.02 -27.51 12.48
N ILE A 592 -14.20 -28.41 13.02
CA ILE A 592 -12.77 -28.20 13.20
C ILE A 592 -12.09 -28.60 11.90
N ILE A 593 -11.30 -27.71 11.33
CA ILE A 593 -10.39 -28.03 10.23
C ILE A 593 -9.07 -28.45 10.85
N GLU A 594 -8.74 -29.73 10.75
CA GLU A 594 -7.42 -30.23 11.19
C GLU A 594 -6.42 -29.99 10.06
N VAL A 595 -5.53 -29.03 10.25
CA VAL A 595 -4.49 -28.69 9.28
C VAL A 595 -3.12 -28.75 9.96
N GLY A 596 -2.37 -29.79 9.73
CA GLY A 596 -1.02 -29.97 10.31
C GLY A 596 -1.00 -29.87 11.84
N PRO A 597 0.03 -29.23 12.44
CA PRO A 597 0.12 -29.06 13.88
C PRO A 597 -0.81 -27.98 14.46
N ILE A 598 -1.34 -27.11 13.60
CA ILE A 598 -2.25 -26.02 13.95
C ILE A 598 -3.66 -26.42 13.54
N THR A 599 -4.61 -26.35 14.46
CA THR A 599 -6.02 -26.63 14.20
C THR A 599 -6.80 -25.31 14.32
N PRO A 600 -7.12 -24.65 13.21
CA PRO A 600 -7.91 -23.42 13.24
C PRO A 600 -9.37 -23.71 13.60
N PHE A 601 -9.96 -22.82 14.40
CA PHE A 601 -11.36 -22.84 14.80
C PHE A 601 -12.12 -21.81 13.96
N GLU A 602 -13.06 -22.28 13.17
CA GLU A 602 -13.99 -21.39 12.48
C GLU A 602 -14.95 -20.74 13.48
N TRP A 603 -14.96 -19.43 13.51
CA TRP A 603 -15.92 -18.63 14.26
C TRP A 603 -16.74 -17.74 13.31
N TYR A 604 -17.87 -17.30 13.77
CA TYR A 604 -18.69 -16.38 13.00
C TYR A 604 -19.46 -15.41 13.88
N VAL A 605 -19.80 -14.27 13.28
CA VAL A 605 -20.65 -13.24 13.84
C VAL A 605 -21.73 -12.90 12.82
N GLU A 606 -22.99 -12.86 13.25
CA GLU A 606 -24.07 -12.35 12.43
C GLU A 606 -24.26 -10.87 12.75
N VAL A 607 -24.05 -10.03 11.75
CA VAL A 607 -24.19 -8.59 11.83
C VAL A 607 -25.50 -8.18 11.17
N ASP A 608 -26.36 -7.54 11.96
CA ASP A 608 -27.61 -6.97 11.46
C ASP A 608 -27.33 -5.60 10.86
N SER A 609 -27.28 -5.51 9.55
CA SER A 609 -26.98 -4.30 8.79
C SER A 609 -27.88 -3.11 9.16
N ASN A 610 -29.14 -3.39 9.59
CA ASN A 610 -30.06 -2.35 10.01
C ASN A 610 -29.64 -1.62 11.30
N LYS A 611 -28.63 -2.13 12.02
CA LYS A 611 -28.11 -1.49 13.23
C LYS A 611 -27.02 -0.48 12.96
N PHE A 612 -26.50 -0.45 11.74
CA PHE A 612 -25.42 0.45 11.35
C PHE A 612 -25.96 1.63 10.55
N SER A 613 -25.40 2.81 10.79
CA SER A 613 -25.63 3.98 9.94
C SER A 613 -24.91 3.77 8.60
N SER A 614 -25.27 4.52 7.57
CA SER A 614 -24.44 4.61 6.38
C SER A 614 -23.08 5.23 6.72
N GLY A 615 -22.01 4.65 6.22
CA GLY A 615 -20.63 5.10 6.40
C GLY A 615 -19.68 4.01 6.88
N THR A 616 -18.44 4.41 7.16
CA THR A 616 -17.36 3.53 7.61
C THR A 616 -17.55 3.15 9.08
N HIS A 617 -17.40 1.87 9.37
CA HIS A 617 -17.42 1.29 10.70
C HIS A 617 -16.13 0.51 10.97
N THR A 618 -15.81 0.35 12.25
CA THR A 618 -14.61 -0.39 12.67
C THR A 618 -15.02 -1.65 13.41
N LEU A 619 -14.51 -2.80 12.96
CA LEU A 619 -14.62 -4.08 13.65
C LEU A 619 -13.27 -4.42 14.28
N GLU A 620 -13.25 -4.66 15.59
CA GLU A 620 -12.09 -5.14 16.32
C GLU A 620 -12.36 -6.56 16.79
N VAL A 621 -11.40 -7.46 16.59
CA VAL A 621 -11.51 -8.87 17.00
C VAL A 621 -10.26 -9.30 17.75
N VAL A 622 -10.44 -10.00 18.85
CA VAL A 622 -9.36 -10.61 19.64
C VAL A 622 -9.66 -12.09 19.88
N ALA A 623 -8.63 -12.92 19.86
CA ALA A 623 -8.72 -14.32 20.23
C ALA A 623 -7.99 -14.58 21.56
N PHE A 624 -8.42 -15.58 22.28
CA PHE A 624 -7.84 -16.01 23.55
C PHE A 624 -7.48 -17.48 23.50
N SER A 625 -6.25 -17.80 23.89
CA SER A 625 -5.86 -19.14 24.30
C SER A 625 -5.89 -19.24 25.83
N SER A 626 -5.53 -20.40 26.38
CA SER A 626 -5.45 -20.61 27.84
C SER A 626 -4.42 -19.71 28.55
N SER A 627 -3.43 -19.19 27.80
CA SER A 627 -2.27 -18.48 28.32
C SER A 627 -2.08 -17.10 27.74
N GLN A 628 -2.69 -16.79 26.60
CA GLN A 628 -2.40 -15.59 25.83
C GLN A 628 -3.65 -14.99 25.18
N GLN A 629 -3.64 -13.68 25.00
CA GLN A 629 -4.56 -12.93 24.17
C GLN A 629 -3.83 -12.44 22.91
N SER A 630 -4.49 -12.52 21.76
CA SER A 630 -3.96 -11.94 20.55
C SER A 630 -3.95 -10.41 20.62
N LEU A 631 -3.15 -9.77 19.77
CA LEU A 631 -3.42 -8.39 19.41
C LEU A 631 -4.79 -8.29 18.73
N PRO A 632 -5.50 -7.17 18.90
CA PRO A 632 -6.74 -6.96 18.15
C PRO A 632 -6.44 -6.79 16.65
N ILE A 633 -7.12 -7.55 15.82
CA ILE A 633 -7.22 -7.24 14.40
C ILE A 633 -8.31 -6.18 14.25
N VAL A 634 -7.97 -5.10 13.56
CA VAL A 634 -8.86 -3.98 13.29
C VAL A 634 -9.21 -3.97 11.81
N VAL A 635 -10.49 -4.07 11.49
CA VAL A 635 -11.01 -4.09 10.12
C VAL A 635 -11.98 -2.94 9.97
N GLN A 636 -11.87 -2.20 8.89
CA GLN A 636 -12.86 -1.22 8.49
C GLN A 636 -13.84 -1.85 7.50
N PHE A 637 -15.10 -1.50 7.61
CA PHE A 637 -16.12 -1.89 6.66
C PHE A 637 -17.09 -0.75 6.38
N GLU A 638 -17.59 -0.70 5.16
CA GLU A 638 -18.59 0.27 4.75
C GLU A 638 -19.99 -0.32 4.90
N SER A 639 -20.89 0.41 5.55
CA SER A 639 -22.30 0.09 5.59
C SER A 639 -23.09 1.05 4.70
N THR A 640 -23.86 0.50 3.77
CA THR A 640 -24.79 1.25 2.93
C THR A 640 -26.15 1.42 3.60
N GLY A 641 -26.33 0.88 4.83
CA GLY A 641 -27.57 0.90 5.56
C GLY A 641 -28.15 2.30 5.69
N GLU A 642 -29.41 2.47 5.34
CA GLU A 642 -30.11 3.70 5.70
C GLU A 642 -30.07 3.83 7.23
N SER A 643 -29.51 4.93 7.71
CA SER A 643 -29.72 5.31 9.10
C SER A 643 -31.19 5.17 9.43
N THR A 644 -31.56 4.13 10.15
CA THR A 644 -32.85 4.04 10.82
C THR A 644 -32.94 5.01 11.99
N SER A 645 -32.30 6.16 11.92
CA SER A 645 -32.86 7.35 12.47
C SER A 645 -34.03 7.79 11.57
N ALA A 646 -34.90 6.87 11.19
CA ALA A 646 -36.29 7.22 11.02
C ALA A 646 -36.70 7.76 12.37
N TYR A 647 -36.46 9.02 12.60
CA TYR A 647 -37.37 9.79 13.41
C TYR A 647 -38.73 9.38 12.89
N ASP A 648 -39.38 8.54 13.67
CA ASP A 648 -40.72 8.10 13.34
C ASP A 648 -41.53 9.37 13.10
N PHE A 649 -41.67 9.72 11.82
CA PHE A 649 -42.38 10.95 11.40
C PHE A 649 -43.78 10.94 12.01
N SER A 650 -44.27 9.75 12.33
CA SER A 650 -45.52 9.57 13.06
C SER A 650 -45.41 10.06 14.50
N SER A 651 -44.31 9.80 15.20
CA SER A 651 -44.06 10.32 16.55
C SER A 651 -43.87 11.85 16.52
N MET A 652 -43.20 12.41 15.53
CA MET A 652 -43.13 13.86 15.38
C MET A 652 -44.46 14.49 15.05
N ILE A 653 -45.31 13.83 14.23
CA ILE A 653 -46.65 14.29 13.95
C ILE A 653 -47.54 14.23 15.24
N TYR A 654 -47.43 13.16 16.02
CA TYR A 654 -48.14 13.07 17.30
C TYR A 654 -47.68 14.13 18.31
N ILE A 655 -46.40 14.41 18.39
CA ILE A 655 -45.86 15.50 19.22
C ILE A 655 -46.35 16.85 18.72
N LEU A 656 -46.35 17.08 17.42
CA LEU A 656 -46.86 18.31 16.83
C LEU A 656 -48.37 18.50 17.08
N ILE A 657 -49.19 17.45 16.91
CA ILE A 657 -50.59 17.42 17.21
C ILE A 657 -50.83 17.69 18.71
N ALA A 658 -50.03 17.07 19.59
CA ALA A 658 -50.11 17.32 21.04
C ALA A 658 -49.82 18.78 21.40
N ILE A 659 -48.78 19.35 20.82
CA ILE A 659 -48.42 20.76 21.01
C ILE A 659 -49.50 21.70 20.51
N ILE A 660 -50.04 21.45 19.31
CA ILE A 660 -51.17 22.20 18.76
C ILE A 660 -52.37 22.11 19.66
N SER A 661 -52.72 20.90 20.13
CA SER A 661 -53.86 20.64 21.00
C SER A 661 -53.71 21.34 22.35
N ILE A 662 -52.55 21.29 22.98
CA ILE A 662 -52.23 21.99 24.23
C ILE A 662 -52.29 23.51 24.03
N THR A 663 -51.81 24.01 22.89
CA THR A 663 -51.87 25.43 22.57
C THR A 663 -53.33 25.90 22.40
N TRP A 664 -54.13 25.16 21.66
CA TRP A 664 -55.57 25.43 21.50
C TRP A 664 -56.30 25.35 22.82
N LEU A 665 -56.05 24.36 23.65
CA LEU A 665 -56.62 24.22 24.99
C LEU A 665 -56.25 25.40 25.91
N SER A 666 -54.98 25.84 25.82
CA SER A 666 -54.47 26.99 26.58
C SER A 666 -55.15 28.30 26.13
N ILE A 667 -55.32 28.49 24.83
CA ILE A 667 -56.05 29.62 24.25
C ILE A 667 -57.49 29.58 24.66
N PHE A 668 -58.17 28.42 24.56
CA PHE A 668 -59.57 28.24 24.98
C PHE A 668 -59.79 28.50 26.47
N LEU A 669 -58.91 27.99 27.32
CA LEU A 669 -58.90 28.24 28.74
C LEU A 669 -58.68 29.70 29.05
N SER A 670 -57.77 30.37 28.34
CA SER A 670 -57.49 31.82 28.51
C SER A 670 -58.69 32.67 28.12
N ILE A 671 -59.42 32.30 27.09
CA ILE A 671 -60.65 32.94 26.67
C ILE A 671 -61.75 32.72 27.73
N LYS A 672 -61.93 31.45 28.18
CA LYS A 672 -62.98 31.08 29.13
C LYS A 672 -62.75 31.62 30.54
N LEU A 673 -61.51 31.83 30.92
CA LEU A 673 -61.13 32.45 32.22
C LEU A 673 -61.05 33.97 32.17
N GLY A 674 -61.39 34.60 31.03
CA GLY A 674 -61.42 36.05 30.88
C GLY A 674 -60.07 36.74 30.85
N TYR A 675 -58.96 35.99 30.62
CA TYR A 675 -57.63 36.59 30.54
C TYR A 675 -57.43 37.40 29.25
N VAL A 676 -58.16 37.04 28.15
CA VAL A 676 -58.07 37.78 26.87
C VAL A 676 -58.71 39.14 26.98
N GLU A 677 -59.81 39.27 27.71
CA GLU A 677 -60.43 40.57 27.96
C GLU A 677 -59.54 41.50 28.82
N LYS A 678 -58.80 40.95 29.77
CA LYS A 678 -57.82 41.69 30.56
C LYS A 678 -56.57 42.12 29.74
N PHE A 679 -56.22 41.39 28.73
CA PHE A 679 -55.08 41.73 27.84
C PHE A 679 -55.46 42.75 26.78
N SER A 680 -56.70 42.72 26.24
CA SER A 680 -57.15 43.72 25.27
C SER A 680 -57.32 45.11 25.93
N ALA A 681 -57.50 45.18 27.25
CA ALA A 681 -57.55 46.43 27.99
C ALA A 681 -56.14 47.06 28.26
N LEU A 682 -55.09 46.32 28.02
CA LEU A 682 -53.72 46.76 28.25
C LEU A 682 -52.96 47.19 26.95
N ILE A 683 -53.58 47.03 25.77
CA ILE A 683 -53.00 47.49 24.53
C ILE A 683 -53.42 48.92 24.27
N PRO A 684 -52.48 49.93 24.22
CA PRO A 684 -52.84 51.30 23.88
C PRO A 684 -53.44 51.34 22.47
N LYS A 685 -54.62 51.95 22.33
CA LYS A 685 -55.22 52.22 21.02
C LYS A 685 -54.30 53.18 20.24
N LEU A 686 -53.56 52.70 19.31
CA LEU A 686 -52.84 53.49 18.33
C LEU A 686 -53.88 54.23 17.46
N LYS A 687 -53.86 55.57 17.53
CA LYS A 687 -54.63 56.40 16.61
C LYS A 687 -54.06 56.22 15.20
N PRO A 688 -54.90 56.17 14.18
CA PRO A 688 -54.39 56.19 12.80
C PRO A 688 -53.83 57.61 12.49
N GLU A 689 -52.57 57.69 12.17
CA GLU A 689 -51.95 58.85 11.57
C GLU A 689 -52.19 58.80 10.06
N ASN A 690 -52.76 59.87 9.52
CA ASN A 690 -52.89 60.16 8.12
C ASN A 690 -51.51 60.32 7.48
N ASN A 691 -51.12 59.45 6.57
CA ASN A 691 -49.98 59.67 5.69
C ASN A 691 -50.47 59.88 4.25
N SER A 692 -50.25 61.05 3.78
CA SER A 692 -50.24 61.41 2.34
C SER A 692 -49.00 60.76 1.65
N PRO A 693 -49.08 60.45 0.36
CA PRO A 693 -48.04 59.77 -0.36
C PRO A 693 -46.85 60.70 -0.61
N MET A 694 -45.67 60.25 -0.37
CA MET A 694 -44.42 60.91 -0.78
C MET A 694 -43.84 60.19 -1.99
N ASP A 695 -43.53 60.97 -3.00
CA ASP A 695 -43.00 60.59 -4.29
C ASP A 695 -41.67 59.87 -4.20
N ALA A 696 -41.49 58.87 -5.00
CA ALA A 696 -40.22 58.20 -5.21
C ALA A 696 -39.40 58.97 -6.27
N GLU A 697 -38.23 59.47 -5.88
CA GLU A 697 -37.18 59.89 -6.79
C GLU A 697 -36.25 58.77 -7.08
N ILE A 698 -36.10 58.46 -8.36
CA ILE A 698 -35.10 57.55 -8.93
C ILE A 698 -33.81 58.34 -9.07
N ILE A 699 -32.74 57.87 -8.52
CA ILE A 699 -31.37 58.33 -8.84
C ILE A 699 -30.62 57.15 -9.46
N GLU A 700 -30.02 57.44 -10.63
CA GLU A 700 -29.25 56.60 -11.53
C GLU A 700 -28.07 55.85 -10.85
#